data_71de6accfc3c434ca30a7c1aa853f74c
#
_entry.id   71de6accfc3c434ca30a7c1aa853f74c
#
_cell.length_a   1.000
_cell.length_b   1.000
_cell.length_c   1.000
_cell.angle_alpha   90.00
_cell.angle_beta   90.00
_cell.angle_gamma   90.00
#
_symmetry.space_group_name_H-M   'P 1'
#
loop_
_entity.id
_entity.type
_entity.pdbx_description
1 polymer ?
#
loop_
_entity_poly.entity_id
_entity_poly.type
_entity_poly.pdbx_seq_one_letter_code
_entity_poly.pdbx_strand_id
1 'polypeptide(L)'
;MVDFKQPKYYVNREISWLAFNDRVLEEARDTANPLFERANFLAITQKNMDEWFMVRVASLQQQVMLGHDKVDAAGLTPKQQLDDVSAIAGQQIRDQYQVLTRSLLPALKREGLTLLKPEQLSKTQHNFLKHFFEQEILPVLTPMAVDSTRPFPFLANDTLNIGVRLKKSGEKSEKYLAFLQVPETFTRVIALPEEQQAILLEDVVQMFLAALFPGYTIKESMVFHILRDMELDVADDEDTPNILQEVQSKLQERERGRIIRVILSSTASKAFTAKLVKLLHVDEQRVYAVNGPIDLTFLNVWLKNNVNAQLKFLPFKGFNNPDLAPSRIFESIRAKDYLLHHPYDSFQSVLSFIQTAAQDDQVLAIKMTLYRVSGKSPIIKALGLAAQRGKQVTVLVEIKARFDEENNVHWARELEKQGVHVVYGLRGLKTHAKVTLIVRREEGDIRRYIHLGTGNYNDVTANFYTDLGLLTSDAELGADVASIFNILTGYSDPGYFHQLHMSPDGIREFIYEQIDREIANAKAGKPAGIKMKFNSLSDERMVKHLYEASHAGVPIHLIVRGITILKVGISDVSETISVHSIVGRFLEHSRIYSFENDGNPKVYLSSADLMTRNLDRRVELLFPLKDDKLRDKVLEIFETMWQDNVKTR
;
A
#
# COMPACT_ATOMS: atom_id res chain seq x y z
N MET A 1 25.88 -14.02 -29.29
CA MET A 1 25.58 -13.03 -28.21
C MET A 1 24.17 -13.32 -27.73
N VAL A 2 23.98 -13.50 -26.43
CA VAL A 2 22.64 -13.80 -25.85
C VAL A 2 21.75 -12.57 -26.03
N ASP A 3 20.54 -12.76 -26.52
CA ASP A 3 19.53 -11.70 -26.55
C ASP A 3 18.68 -11.77 -25.26
N PHE A 4 19.00 -10.92 -24.30
CA PHE A 4 18.34 -10.86 -22.99
C PHE A 4 16.90 -10.28 -23.03
N LYS A 5 16.41 -9.83 -24.20
CA LYS A 5 15.04 -9.31 -24.35
C LYS A 5 14.00 -10.37 -24.72
N GLN A 6 14.39 -11.65 -24.80
CA GLN A 6 13.44 -12.71 -25.17
C GLN A 6 12.35 -12.87 -24.11
N PRO A 7 11.07 -12.91 -24.48
CA PRO A 7 9.94 -13.01 -23.53
C PRO A 7 10.02 -14.19 -22.56
N LYS A 8 10.62 -15.30 -22.98
CA LYS A 8 10.79 -16.49 -22.13
C LYS A 8 11.64 -16.25 -20.86
N TYR A 9 12.42 -15.16 -20.81
CA TYR A 9 13.25 -14.78 -19.68
C TYR A 9 12.51 -13.91 -18.65
N TYR A 10 11.27 -13.52 -18.95
CA TYR A 10 10.49 -12.64 -18.09
C TYR A 10 9.25 -13.32 -17.55
N VAL A 11 8.80 -12.84 -16.40
CA VAL A 11 7.52 -13.17 -15.78
C VAL A 11 6.59 -11.99 -15.97
N ASN A 12 5.31 -12.26 -16.28
CA ASN A 12 4.32 -11.19 -16.31
C ASN A 12 4.19 -10.52 -14.94
N ARG A 13 4.14 -9.22 -14.93
CA ARG A 13 4.11 -8.38 -13.74
C ARG A 13 2.88 -8.62 -12.86
N GLU A 14 1.72 -8.78 -13.45
CA GLU A 14 0.46 -8.92 -12.71
C GLU A 14 0.32 -10.34 -12.13
N ILE A 15 0.80 -11.35 -12.83
CA ILE A 15 0.90 -12.72 -12.30
C ILE A 15 1.87 -12.77 -11.12
N SER A 16 3.01 -12.08 -11.21
CA SER A 16 3.96 -11.94 -10.10
C SER A 16 3.33 -11.25 -8.88
N TRP A 17 2.46 -10.24 -9.11
CA TRP A 17 1.73 -9.61 -8.02
C TRP A 17 0.74 -10.57 -7.33
N LEU A 18 0.03 -11.36 -8.10
CA LEU A 18 -0.88 -12.38 -7.55
C LEU A 18 -0.11 -13.42 -6.73
N ALA A 19 1.06 -13.87 -7.18
CA ALA A 19 1.93 -14.75 -6.42
C ALA A 19 2.38 -14.11 -5.09
N PHE A 20 2.67 -12.82 -5.06
CA PHE A 20 2.91 -12.08 -3.82
C PHE A 20 1.68 -12.10 -2.90
N ASN A 21 0.48 -11.81 -3.42
CA ASN A 21 -0.73 -11.80 -2.59
C ASN A 21 -1.09 -13.19 -2.04
N ASP A 22 -0.74 -14.26 -2.78
CA ASP A 22 -0.90 -15.63 -2.27
C ASP A 22 0.03 -15.91 -1.07
N ARG A 23 1.26 -15.39 -1.07
CA ARG A 23 2.14 -15.48 0.10
C ARG A 23 1.60 -14.73 1.33
N VAL A 24 0.89 -13.62 1.12
CA VAL A 24 0.16 -12.95 2.21
C VAL A 24 -0.98 -13.85 2.73
N LEU A 25 -1.65 -14.58 1.82
CA LEU A 25 -2.67 -15.57 2.20
C LEU A 25 -2.07 -16.78 2.94
N GLU A 26 -0.84 -17.18 2.63
CA GLU A 26 -0.12 -18.22 3.38
C GLU A 26 0.00 -17.88 4.87
N GLU A 27 0.24 -16.60 5.22
CA GLU A 27 0.26 -16.17 6.62
C GLU A 27 -1.08 -16.38 7.34
N ALA A 28 -2.20 -16.27 6.64
CA ALA A 28 -3.52 -16.60 7.16
C ALA A 28 -3.72 -18.12 7.32
N ARG A 29 -3.07 -18.94 6.49
CA ARG A 29 -3.09 -20.41 6.57
C ARG A 29 -2.17 -20.94 7.66
N ASP A 30 -1.05 -20.28 7.94
CA ASP A 30 -0.02 -20.70 8.87
C ASP A 30 -0.54 -20.71 10.32
N THR A 31 -0.69 -21.90 10.88
CA THR A 31 -1.18 -22.09 12.26
C THR A 31 -0.16 -21.70 13.33
N ALA A 32 1.10 -21.47 12.98
CA ALA A 32 2.10 -20.90 13.87
C ALA A 32 1.84 -19.42 14.20
N ASN A 33 1.10 -18.71 13.34
CA ASN A 33 0.68 -17.35 13.61
C ASN A 33 -0.49 -17.33 14.63
N PRO A 34 -0.53 -16.35 15.55
CA PRO A 34 -1.68 -16.14 16.44
C PRO A 34 -2.99 -15.98 15.66
N LEU A 35 -4.09 -16.48 16.22
CA LEU A 35 -5.36 -16.60 15.49
C LEU A 35 -5.89 -15.27 14.94
N PHE A 36 -5.77 -14.18 15.70
CA PHE A 36 -6.24 -12.87 15.24
C PHE A 36 -5.33 -12.28 14.15
N GLU A 37 -4.05 -12.62 14.17
CA GLU A 37 -3.14 -12.21 13.09
C GLU A 37 -3.45 -12.96 11.79
N ARG A 38 -3.79 -14.24 11.88
CA ARG A 38 -4.27 -15.00 10.72
C ARG A 38 -5.51 -14.37 10.09
N ALA A 39 -6.46 -13.93 10.94
CA ALA A 39 -7.65 -13.21 10.48
C ALA A 39 -7.29 -11.84 9.86
N ASN A 40 -6.32 -11.13 10.46
CA ASN A 40 -5.81 -9.88 9.95
C ASN A 40 -5.12 -10.08 8.58
N PHE A 41 -4.29 -11.11 8.42
CA PHE A 41 -3.67 -11.43 7.12
C PHE A 41 -4.72 -11.77 6.06
N LEU A 42 -5.79 -12.46 6.41
CA LEU A 42 -6.89 -12.72 5.48
C LEU A 42 -7.58 -11.42 5.03
N ALA A 43 -7.84 -10.50 5.95
CA ALA A 43 -8.38 -9.18 5.63
C ALA A 43 -7.42 -8.35 4.76
N ILE A 44 -6.11 -8.39 5.05
CA ILE A 44 -5.07 -7.72 4.24
C ILE A 44 -5.06 -8.30 2.82
N THR A 45 -5.16 -9.63 2.67
CA THR A 45 -5.18 -10.28 1.35
C THR A 45 -6.36 -9.80 0.52
N GLN A 46 -7.53 -9.63 1.14
CA GLN A 46 -8.72 -9.06 0.49
C GLN A 46 -8.49 -7.61 0.08
N LYS A 47 -8.04 -6.77 1.00
CA LYS A 47 -7.80 -5.35 0.73
C LYS A 47 -6.76 -5.13 -0.38
N ASN A 48 -5.66 -5.89 -0.35
CA ASN A 48 -4.67 -5.87 -1.41
C ASN A 48 -5.28 -6.20 -2.78
N MET A 49 -6.14 -7.23 -2.82
CA MET A 49 -6.84 -7.65 -4.04
C MET A 49 -7.75 -6.53 -4.55
N ASP A 50 -8.50 -5.88 -3.66
CA ASP A 50 -9.41 -4.79 -4.01
C ASP A 50 -8.65 -3.60 -4.61
N GLU A 51 -7.59 -3.15 -3.95
CA GLU A 51 -6.74 -2.06 -4.46
C GLU A 51 -6.09 -2.41 -5.81
N TRP A 52 -5.67 -3.66 -5.99
CA TRP A 52 -5.07 -4.12 -7.24
C TRP A 52 -6.10 -4.16 -8.38
N PHE A 53 -7.33 -4.61 -8.11
CA PHE A 53 -8.43 -4.56 -9.09
C PHE A 53 -8.74 -3.12 -9.48
N MET A 54 -8.95 -2.23 -8.50
CA MET A 54 -9.32 -0.83 -8.73
C MET A 54 -8.32 -0.06 -9.59
N VAL A 55 -7.09 -0.54 -9.69
CA VAL A 55 -6.02 0.18 -10.39
C VAL A 55 -5.47 -0.64 -11.57
N ARG A 56 -4.94 -1.83 -11.29
CA ARG A 56 -4.17 -2.59 -12.30
C ARG A 56 -5.06 -3.35 -13.26
N VAL A 57 -6.05 -4.06 -12.74
CA VAL A 57 -7.03 -4.76 -13.57
C VAL A 57 -7.88 -3.75 -14.35
N ALA A 58 -8.25 -2.63 -13.73
CA ALA A 58 -8.92 -1.52 -14.39
C ALA A 58 -8.13 -1.00 -15.60
N SER A 59 -6.83 -0.76 -15.42
CA SER A 59 -5.93 -0.33 -16.51
C SER A 59 -5.81 -1.37 -17.64
N LEU A 60 -5.68 -2.67 -17.31
CA LEU A 60 -5.69 -3.74 -18.34
C LEU A 60 -7.02 -3.80 -19.10
N GLN A 61 -8.15 -3.66 -18.40
CA GLN A 61 -9.47 -3.62 -19.03
C GLN A 61 -9.60 -2.45 -20.00
N GLN A 62 -9.10 -1.28 -19.60
CA GLN A 62 -9.09 -0.10 -20.46
C GLN A 62 -8.26 -0.33 -21.72
N GLN A 63 -7.07 -0.92 -21.61
CA GLN A 63 -6.23 -1.27 -22.76
C GLN A 63 -6.95 -2.23 -23.72
N VAL A 64 -7.61 -3.27 -23.19
CA VAL A 64 -8.39 -4.21 -24.00
C VAL A 64 -9.55 -3.51 -24.73
N MET A 65 -10.26 -2.60 -24.05
CA MET A 65 -11.38 -1.85 -24.66
C MET A 65 -10.91 -0.88 -25.76
N LEU A 66 -9.71 -0.31 -25.61
CA LEU A 66 -9.09 0.56 -26.62
C LEU A 66 -8.46 -0.23 -27.76
N GLY A 67 -8.51 -1.57 -27.74
CA GLY A 67 -7.94 -2.44 -28.77
C GLY A 67 -6.43 -2.46 -28.76
N HIS A 68 -5.78 -2.16 -27.64
CA HIS A 68 -4.33 -2.26 -27.53
C HIS A 68 -3.91 -3.73 -27.53
N ASP A 69 -2.92 -4.06 -28.35
CA ASP A 69 -2.36 -5.41 -28.52
C ASP A 69 -0.85 -5.49 -28.25
N LYS A 70 -0.24 -4.36 -27.82
CA LYS A 70 1.17 -4.33 -27.45
C LYS A 70 1.45 -5.32 -26.32
N VAL A 71 2.36 -6.28 -26.59
CA VAL A 71 2.77 -7.27 -25.60
C VAL A 71 3.66 -6.68 -24.51
N ASP A 72 3.60 -7.27 -23.32
CA ASP A 72 4.51 -6.98 -22.20
C ASP A 72 5.87 -7.70 -22.37
N ALA A 73 6.74 -7.56 -21.36
CA ALA A 73 8.05 -8.22 -21.34
C ALA A 73 7.98 -9.76 -21.44
N ALA A 74 6.91 -10.37 -20.91
CA ALA A 74 6.67 -11.82 -20.98
C ALA A 74 5.99 -12.26 -22.29
N GLY A 75 5.70 -11.32 -23.19
CA GLY A 75 5.10 -11.60 -24.51
C GLY A 75 3.57 -11.73 -24.47
N LEU A 76 2.90 -11.29 -23.42
CA LEU A 76 1.44 -11.39 -23.29
C LEU A 76 0.75 -10.08 -23.72
N THR A 77 -0.28 -10.20 -24.57
CA THR A 77 -1.15 -9.07 -24.90
C THR A 77 -2.01 -8.67 -23.69
N PRO A 78 -2.55 -7.43 -23.61
CA PRO A 78 -3.43 -7.02 -22.52
C PRO A 78 -4.62 -7.96 -22.30
N LYS A 79 -5.18 -8.52 -23.39
CA LYS A 79 -6.28 -9.49 -23.28
C LYS A 79 -5.83 -10.80 -22.62
N GLN A 80 -4.70 -11.37 -23.05
CA GLN A 80 -4.14 -12.59 -22.46
C GLN A 80 -3.81 -12.37 -20.99
N GLN A 81 -3.19 -11.23 -20.64
CA GLN A 81 -2.93 -10.87 -19.26
C GLN A 81 -4.23 -10.82 -18.44
N LEU A 82 -5.28 -10.18 -18.96
CA LEU A 82 -6.57 -10.05 -18.27
C LEU A 82 -7.26 -11.42 -18.07
N ASP A 83 -7.18 -12.30 -19.04
CA ASP A 83 -7.76 -13.65 -18.97
C ASP A 83 -7.02 -14.47 -17.87
N ASP A 84 -5.67 -14.47 -17.90
CA ASP A 84 -4.84 -15.19 -16.94
C ASP A 84 -5.03 -14.66 -15.49
N VAL A 85 -4.99 -13.34 -15.30
CA VAL A 85 -5.15 -12.75 -13.98
C VAL A 85 -6.56 -12.97 -13.43
N SER A 86 -7.59 -12.98 -14.27
CA SER A 86 -8.97 -13.26 -13.84
C SER A 86 -9.12 -14.70 -13.33
N ALA A 87 -8.47 -15.66 -14.00
CA ALA A 87 -8.49 -17.06 -13.60
C ALA A 87 -7.77 -17.26 -12.24
N ILE A 88 -6.55 -16.71 -12.11
CA ILE A 88 -5.75 -16.83 -10.88
C ILE A 88 -6.42 -16.10 -9.71
N ALA A 89 -6.92 -14.88 -9.93
CA ALA A 89 -7.64 -14.12 -8.90
C ALA A 89 -8.89 -14.86 -8.43
N GLY A 90 -9.65 -15.47 -9.35
CA GLY A 90 -10.80 -16.31 -9.01
C GLY A 90 -10.41 -17.51 -8.13
N GLN A 91 -9.24 -18.13 -8.36
CA GLN A 91 -8.76 -19.19 -7.50
C GLN A 91 -8.38 -18.66 -6.11
N GLN A 92 -7.65 -17.55 -6.03
CA GLN A 92 -7.27 -16.95 -4.73
C GLN A 92 -8.49 -16.52 -3.91
N ILE A 93 -9.53 -15.98 -4.55
CA ILE A 93 -10.78 -15.66 -3.86
C ILE A 93 -11.42 -16.93 -3.27
N ARG A 94 -11.48 -18.03 -4.03
CA ARG A 94 -11.98 -19.32 -3.48
C ARG A 94 -11.15 -19.79 -2.28
N ASP A 95 -9.84 -19.66 -2.38
CA ASP A 95 -8.90 -20.06 -1.32
C ASP A 95 -9.04 -19.21 -0.05
N GLN A 96 -9.24 -17.89 -0.18
CA GLN A 96 -9.57 -17.00 0.94
C GLN A 96 -10.80 -17.47 1.69
N TYR A 97 -11.88 -17.80 0.97
CA TYR A 97 -13.13 -18.27 1.58
C TYR A 97 -13.01 -19.68 2.17
N GLN A 98 -12.14 -20.54 1.64
CA GLN A 98 -11.80 -21.82 2.28
C GLN A 98 -11.07 -21.61 3.61
N VAL A 99 -10.09 -20.70 3.65
CA VAL A 99 -9.38 -20.35 4.90
C VAL A 99 -10.37 -19.81 5.93
N LEU A 100 -11.24 -18.88 5.52
CA LEU A 100 -12.26 -18.32 6.40
C LEU A 100 -13.16 -19.42 6.99
N THR A 101 -13.82 -20.18 6.11
CA THR A 101 -14.94 -21.06 6.52
C THR A 101 -14.47 -22.37 7.14
N ARG A 102 -13.35 -22.93 6.68
CA ARG A 102 -12.85 -24.24 7.15
C ARG A 102 -11.81 -24.14 8.25
N SER A 103 -11.15 -23.00 8.42
CA SER A 103 -10.06 -22.83 9.38
C SER A 103 -10.34 -21.74 10.41
N LEU A 104 -10.54 -20.49 9.98
CA LEU A 104 -10.61 -19.35 10.89
C LEU A 104 -11.89 -19.31 11.71
N LEU A 105 -13.08 -19.36 11.09
CA LEU A 105 -14.35 -19.31 11.84
C LEU A 105 -14.49 -20.46 12.84
N PRO A 106 -14.14 -21.72 12.51
CA PRO A 106 -14.14 -22.80 13.50
C PRO A 106 -13.15 -22.59 14.64
N ALA A 107 -11.97 -22.01 14.35
CA ALA A 107 -10.98 -21.71 15.38
C ALA A 107 -11.43 -20.58 16.31
N LEU A 108 -11.99 -19.49 15.76
CA LEU A 108 -12.58 -18.38 16.54
C LEU A 108 -13.71 -18.87 17.44
N LYS A 109 -14.57 -19.77 16.95
CA LYS A 109 -15.65 -20.37 17.73
C LYS A 109 -15.11 -21.16 18.93
N ARG A 110 -13.98 -21.88 18.79
CA ARG A 110 -13.35 -22.58 19.92
C ARG A 110 -12.82 -21.64 21.00
N GLU A 111 -12.42 -20.43 20.59
CA GLU A 111 -12.02 -19.34 21.50
C GLU A 111 -13.21 -18.52 22.01
N GLY A 112 -14.43 -19.00 21.81
CA GLY A 112 -15.67 -18.36 22.27
C GLY A 112 -16.25 -17.31 21.32
N LEU A 113 -15.53 -16.91 20.29
CA LEU A 113 -15.95 -15.87 19.33
C LEU A 113 -16.80 -16.48 18.20
N THR A 114 -18.10 -16.21 18.20
CA THR A 114 -19.01 -16.81 17.22
C THR A 114 -19.70 -15.74 16.37
N LEU A 115 -19.53 -15.84 15.07
CA LEU A 115 -20.32 -15.11 14.08
C LEU A 115 -21.55 -15.94 13.74
N LEU A 116 -22.72 -15.50 14.18
CA LEU A 116 -23.99 -16.19 13.96
C LEU A 116 -24.60 -15.82 12.61
N LYS A 117 -25.34 -16.78 12.06
CA LYS A 117 -26.26 -16.54 10.96
C LYS A 117 -27.69 -16.35 11.47
N PRO A 118 -28.60 -15.76 10.70
CA PRO A 118 -29.99 -15.54 11.11
C PRO A 118 -30.68 -16.77 11.68
N GLU A 119 -30.43 -17.95 11.13
CA GLU A 119 -31.06 -19.22 11.53
C GLU A 119 -30.56 -19.76 12.88
N GLN A 120 -29.47 -19.19 13.40
CA GLN A 120 -28.83 -19.62 14.64
C GLN A 120 -29.20 -18.75 15.84
N LEU A 121 -29.98 -17.69 15.62
CA LEU A 121 -30.34 -16.72 16.66
C LEU A 121 -31.35 -17.29 17.65
N SER A 122 -31.14 -17.01 18.94
CA SER A 122 -32.13 -17.22 19.98
C SER A 122 -33.30 -16.21 19.82
N LYS A 123 -34.43 -16.51 20.44
CA LYS A 123 -35.59 -15.61 20.43
C LYS A 123 -35.25 -14.24 21.06
N THR A 124 -34.43 -14.22 22.08
CA THR A 124 -33.97 -12.98 22.73
C THR A 124 -33.13 -12.13 21.79
N GLN A 125 -32.16 -12.75 21.12
CA GLN A 125 -31.30 -12.09 20.13
C GLN A 125 -32.12 -11.58 18.94
N HIS A 126 -33.06 -12.38 18.43
CA HIS A 126 -33.95 -11.94 17.34
C HIS A 126 -34.78 -10.71 17.74
N ASN A 127 -35.34 -10.69 18.95
CA ASN A 127 -36.12 -9.55 19.44
C ASN A 127 -35.25 -8.30 19.63
N PHE A 128 -34.01 -8.45 20.14
CA PHE A 128 -33.03 -7.38 20.24
C PHE A 128 -32.73 -6.78 18.85
N LEU A 129 -32.41 -7.63 17.88
CA LEU A 129 -32.09 -7.19 16.53
C LEU A 129 -33.32 -6.57 15.83
N LYS A 130 -34.52 -7.06 16.08
CA LYS A 130 -35.75 -6.46 15.55
C LYS A 130 -35.91 -5.03 16.07
N HIS A 131 -35.77 -4.84 17.38
CA HIS A 131 -35.85 -3.51 17.99
C HIS A 131 -34.76 -2.58 17.45
N PHE A 132 -33.51 -3.05 17.40
CA PHE A 132 -32.39 -2.29 16.84
C PHE A 132 -32.64 -1.90 15.38
N PHE A 133 -33.14 -2.84 14.56
CA PHE A 133 -33.47 -2.58 13.17
C PHE A 133 -34.57 -1.52 13.04
N GLU A 134 -35.68 -1.66 13.76
CA GLU A 134 -36.83 -0.75 13.68
C GLU A 134 -36.50 0.66 14.15
N GLN A 135 -35.69 0.80 15.19
CA GLN A 135 -35.40 2.10 15.79
C GLN A 135 -34.22 2.82 15.13
N GLU A 136 -33.19 2.11 14.69
CA GLU A 136 -31.95 2.72 14.24
C GLU A 136 -31.67 2.49 12.75
N ILE A 137 -31.81 1.26 12.22
CA ILE A 137 -31.40 0.95 10.87
C ILE A 137 -32.48 1.34 9.85
N LEU A 138 -33.75 0.98 10.09
CA LEU A 138 -34.86 1.21 9.16
C LEU A 138 -35.01 2.67 8.74
N PRO A 139 -34.90 3.68 9.63
CA PRO A 139 -35.02 5.09 9.24
C PRO A 139 -33.94 5.59 8.26
N VAL A 140 -32.80 4.92 8.21
CA VAL A 140 -31.65 5.29 7.38
C VAL A 140 -31.68 4.59 6.03
N LEU A 141 -32.40 3.46 5.91
CA LEU A 141 -32.45 2.67 4.69
C LEU A 141 -33.34 3.31 3.61
N THR A 142 -32.79 3.44 2.42
CA THR A 142 -33.52 3.95 1.26
C THR A 142 -33.51 2.92 0.13
N PRO A 143 -34.59 2.13 -0.05
CA PRO A 143 -34.67 1.20 -1.18
C PRO A 143 -34.90 1.94 -2.49
N MET A 144 -34.09 1.64 -3.50
CA MET A 144 -34.14 2.21 -4.83
C MET A 144 -34.76 1.19 -5.81
N ALA A 145 -35.96 1.47 -6.29
CA ALA A 145 -36.64 0.62 -7.25
C ALA A 145 -36.08 0.80 -8.66
N VAL A 146 -35.99 -0.29 -9.42
CA VAL A 146 -35.53 -0.30 -10.82
C VAL A 146 -36.65 -0.86 -11.72
N ASP A 147 -37.11 -0.05 -12.66
CA ASP A 147 -38.09 -0.41 -13.65
C ASP A 147 -37.87 0.34 -14.98
N SER A 148 -38.79 0.26 -15.93
CA SER A 148 -38.65 0.95 -17.23
C SER A 148 -38.64 2.48 -17.13
N THR A 149 -39.10 3.05 -16.02
CA THR A 149 -39.17 4.49 -15.78
C THR A 149 -38.08 4.99 -14.82
N ARG A 150 -37.45 4.09 -14.11
CA ARG A 150 -36.40 4.37 -13.12
C ARG A 150 -35.10 3.65 -13.51
N PRO A 151 -34.09 4.38 -13.96
CA PRO A 151 -32.83 3.79 -14.34
C PRO A 151 -32.15 3.10 -13.14
N PHE A 152 -31.17 2.25 -13.43
CA PHE A 152 -30.37 1.61 -12.39
C PHE A 152 -29.69 2.68 -11.51
N PRO A 153 -29.83 2.60 -10.18
CA PRO A 153 -29.26 3.60 -9.27
C PRO A 153 -27.74 3.60 -9.30
N PHE A 154 -27.17 4.76 -9.01
CA PHE A 154 -25.74 4.83 -8.75
C PHE A 154 -25.43 4.12 -7.42
N LEU A 155 -24.54 3.13 -7.48
CA LEU A 155 -23.98 2.46 -6.30
C LEU A 155 -22.54 2.96 -6.10
N ALA A 156 -22.20 3.36 -4.90
CA ALA A 156 -20.86 3.87 -4.57
C ALA A 156 -19.79 2.77 -4.71
N ASN A 157 -18.53 3.20 -4.92
CA ASN A 157 -17.40 2.27 -4.96
C ASN A 157 -17.17 1.62 -3.60
N ASP A 158 -16.73 0.36 -3.60
CA ASP A 158 -16.31 -0.39 -2.41
C ASP A 158 -17.41 -0.53 -1.35
N THR A 159 -18.69 -0.60 -1.79
CA THR A 159 -19.85 -0.70 -0.89
C THR A 159 -20.55 -2.05 -0.99
N LEU A 160 -21.09 -2.48 0.15
CA LEU A 160 -22.00 -3.62 0.20
C LEU A 160 -23.42 -3.19 -0.17
N ASN A 161 -24.04 -3.96 -1.03
CA ASN A 161 -25.38 -3.70 -1.52
C ASN A 161 -26.26 -4.94 -1.41
N ILE A 162 -27.55 -4.75 -1.24
CA ILE A 162 -28.54 -5.82 -1.26
C ILE A 162 -29.48 -5.61 -2.45
N GLY A 163 -29.46 -6.56 -3.36
CA GLY A 163 -30.46 -6.66 -4.42
C GLY A 163 -31.65 -7.47 -3.95
N VAL A 164 -32.86 -7.00 -4.27
CA VAL A 164 -34.11 -7.63 -3.84
C VAL A 164 -35.03 -7.83 -5.04
N ARG A 165 -35.49 -9.06 -5.23
CA ARG A 165 -36.53 -9.41 -6.23
C ARG A 165 -37.87 -9.49 -5.55
N LEU A 166 -38.81 -8.72 -6.07
CA LEU A 166 -40.12 -8.49 -5.45
C LEU A 166 -41.25 -8.95 -6.37
N LYS A 167 -42.32 -9.39 -5.74
CA LYS A 167 -43.62 -9.65 -6.39
C LYS A 167 -44.70 -8.82 -5.70
N LYS A 168 -45.42 -8.01 -6.46
CA LYS A 168 -46.55 -7.23 -5.93
C LYS A 168 -47.71 -8.16 -5.54
N SER A 169 -48.32 -7.89 -4.41
CA SER A 169 -49.46 -8.65 -3.93
C SER A 169 -50.63 -8.57 -4.94
N GLY A 170 -51.21 -9.74 -5.31
CA GLY A 170 -52.27 -9.81 -6.32
C GLY A 170 -51.80 -9.93 -7.77
N GLU A 171 -50.54 -9.70 -8.09
CA GLU A 171 -49.97 -9.88 -9.45
C GLU A 171 -49.35 -11.26 -9.64
N LYS A 172 -49.37 -11.78 -10.88
CA LYS A 172 -48.69 -13.04 -11.24
C LYS A 172 -47.20 -12.82 -11.55
N SER A 173 -46.81 -11.60 -11.88
CA SER A 173 -45.47 -11.26 -12.38
C SER A 173 -44.48 -10.90 -11.27
N GLU A 174 -43.24 -11.39 -11.39
CA GLU A 174 -42.09 -11.10 -10.50
C GLU A 174 -41.16 -10.06 -11.17
N LYS A 175 -41.72 -8.91 -11.57
CA LYS A 175 -41.01 -7.92 -12.39
C LYS A 175 -40.15 -6.95 -11.59
N TYR A 176 -40.44 -6.79 -10.30
CA TYR A 176 -39.94 -5.67 -9.52
C TYR A 176 -38.59 -6.00 -8.93
N LEU A 177 -37.67 -5.05 -9.06
CA LEU A 177 -36.33 -5.08 -8.46
C LEU A 177 -36.16 -3.84 -7.63
N ALA A 178 -35.46 -4.00 -6.51
CA ALA A 178 -34.99 -2.91 -5.70
C ALA A 178 -33.55 -3.19 -5.24
N PHE A 179 -32.82 -2.13 -5.03
CA PHE A 179 -31.46 -2.18 -4.51
C PHE A 179 -31.36 -1.26 -3.31
N LEU A 180 -30.56 -1.65 -2.33
CA LEU A 180 -30.26 -0.82 -1.17
C LEU A 180 -28.77 -0.99 -0.80
N GLN A 181 -28.14 0.09 -0.42
CA GLN A 181 -26.79 0.06 0.14
C GLN A 181 -26.87 -0.32 1.61
N VAL A 182 -25.98 -1.17 2.06
CA VAL A 182 -25.80 -1.44 3.49
C VAL A 182 -25.18 -0.18 4.11
N PRO A 183 -25.78 0.44 5.13
CA PRO A 183 -25.34 1.74 5.61
C PRO A 183 -24.00 1.64 6.39
N GLU A 184 -23.01 2.39 5.95
CA GLU A 184 -21.67 2.45 6.55
C GLU A 184 -21.61 3.29 7.84
N THR A 185 -22.68 4.00 8.16
CA THR A 185 -22.80 4.77 9.41
C THR A 185 -22.86 3.89 10.65
N PHE A 186 -23.22 2.61 10.48
CA PHE A 186 -23.23 1.61 11.54
C PHE A 186 -22.01 0.70 11.49
N THR A 187 -21.61 0.20 12.64
CA THR A 187 -20.61 -0.87 12.71
C THR A 187 -21.14 -2.11 12.02
N ARG A 188 -20.40 -2.64 11.05
CA ARG A 188 -20.81 -3.80 10.28
C ARG A 188 -20.99 -5.07 11.10
N VAL A 189 -20.22 -5.21 12.22
CA VAL A 189 -20.32 -6.34 13.14
C VAL A 189 -21.12 -5.90 14.36
N ILE A 190 -22.31 -6.43 14.51
CA ILE A 190 -23.24 -6.12 15.59
C ILE A 190 -23.03 -7.13 16.71
N ALA A 191 -22.62 -6.66 17.89
CA ALA A 191 -22.51 -7.48 19.08
C ALA A 191 -23.91 -7.85 19.59
N LEU A 192 -24.08 -9.10 19.96
CA LEU A 192 -25.33 -9.60 20.53
C LEU A 192 -25.33 -9.55 22.06
N PRO A 193 -26.51 -9.57 22.72
CA PRO A 193 -26.60 -9.51 24.18
C PRO A 193 -25.84 -10.60 24.93
N GLU A 194 -25.61 -11.74 24.29
CA GLU A 194 -24.81 -12.83 24.84
C GLU A 194 -23.33 -12.61 24.50
N GLU A 195 -22.44 -12.83 25.47
CA GLU A 195 -21.01 -12.55 25.34
C GLU A 195 -20.36 -13.21 24.14
N GLN A 196 -19.53 -12.47 23.44
CA GLN A 196 -18.68 -12.91 22.34
C GLN A 196 -19.42 -13.46 21.10
N GLN A 197 -20.71 -13.21 20.97
CA GLN A 197 -21.48 -13.51 19.79
C GLN A 197 -21.77 -12.24 18.97
N ALA A 198 -21.74 -12.37 17.66
CA ALA A 198 -21.97 -11.25 16.77
C ALA A 198 -22.75 -11.72 15.51
N ILE A 199 -23.34 -10.77 14.81
CA ILE A 199 -23.97 -10.96 13.49
C ILE A 199 -23.57 -9.80 12.58
N LEU A 200 -23.62 -10.00 11.27
CA LEU A 200 -23.32 -8.95 10.31
C LEU A 200 -24.54 -8.08 10.02
N LEU A 201 -24.30 -6.79 9.81
CA LEU A 201 -25.35 -5.80 9.53
C LEU A 201 -26.17 -6.17 8.30
N GLU A 202 -25.53 -6.65 7.22
CA GLU A 202 -26.20 -7.11 6.01
C GLU A 202 -27.15 -8.27 6.26
N ASP A 203 -26.82 -9.19 7.17
CA ASP A 203 -27.69 -10.30 7.57
C ASP A 203 -28.91 -9.78 8.33
N VAL A 204 -28.72 -8.79 9.23
CA VAL A 204 -29.83 -8.14 9.96
C VAL A 204 -30.74 -7.40 8.99
N VAL A 205 -30.19 -6.65 8.04
CA VAL A 205 -31.01 -5.97 7.02
C VAL A 205 -31.81 -6.99 6.20
N GLN A 206 -31.21 -8.11 5.78
CA GLN A 206 -31.90 -9.16 5.03
C GLN A 206 -33.03 -9.82 5.84
N MET A 207 -32.85 -10.02 7.14
CA MET A 207 -33.90 -10.60 8.02
C MET A 207 -35.17 -9.76 8.04
N PHE A 208 -35.05 -8.45 7.99
CA PHE A 208 -36.17 -7.53 8.18
C PHE A 208 -36.55 -6.74 6.91
N LEU A 209 -36.08 -7.17 5.73
CA LEU A 209 -36.40 -6.54 4.43
C LEU A 209 -37.89 -6.33 4.19
N ALA A 210 -38.77 -7.20 4.71
CA ALA A 210 -40.20 -7.09 4.53
C ALA A 210 -40.79 -5.77 5.05
N ALA A 211 -40.16 -5.17 6.06
CA ALA A 211 -40.58 -3.88 6.59
C ALA A 211 -40.38 -2.72 5.59
N LEU A 212 -39.46 -2.86 4.66
CA LEU A 212 -39.17 -1.86 3.62
C LEU A 212 -40.09 -1.94 2.41
N PHE A 213 -40.81 -3.05 2.23
CA PHE A 213 -41.60 -3.30 1.02
C PHE A 213 -43.07 -3.70 1.34
N PRO A 214 -43.85 -2.84 2.02
CA PRO A 214 -45.25 -3.11 2.30
C PRO A 214 -46.04 -3.30 0.98
N GLY A 215 -46.86 -4.32 0.91
CA GLY A 215 -47.62 -4.67 -0.28
C GLY A 215 -46.87 -5.53 -1.32
N TYR A 216 -45.62 -5.91 -1.02
CA TYR A 216 -44.84 -6.81 -1.86
C TYR A 216 -44.39 -8.06 -1.08
N THR A 217 -44.17 -9.14 -1.79
CA THR A 217 -43.55 -10.36 -1.28
C THR A 217 -42.13 -10.43 -1.79
N ILE A 218 -41.17 -10.59 -0.89
CA ILE A 218 -39.77 -10.83 -1.25
C ILE A 218 -39.63 -12.24 -1.79
N LYS A 219 -39.12 -12.37 -3.00
CA LYS A 219 -38.88 -13.65 -3.65
C LYS A 219 -37.46 -14.14 -3.46
N GLU A 220 -36.55 -13.20 -3.48
CA GLU A 220 -35.12 -13.48 -3.33
C GLU A 220 -34.39 -12.18 -2.93
N SER A 221 -33.38 -12.32 -2.10
CA SER A 221 -32.43 -11.23 -1.82
C SER A 221 -30.98 -11.72 -1.96
N MET A 222 -30.09 -10.83 -2.31
CA MET A 222 -28.70 -11.15 -2.57
C MET A 222 -27.81 -10.01 -2.10
N VAL A 223 -26.84 -10.31 -1.25
CA VAL A 223 -25.76 -9.36 -0.94
C VAL A 223 -24.73 -9.40 -2.07
N PHE A 224 -24.26 -8.24 -2.47
CA PHE A 224 -23.18 -8.12 -3.44
C PHE A 224 -22.32 -6.88 -3.17
N HIS A 225 -21.11 -6.92 -3.65
CA HIS A 225 -20.11 -5.86 -3.52
C HIS A 225 -19.58 -5.50 -4.91
N ILE A 226 -19.38 -4.21 -5.15
CA ILE A 226 -18.84 -3.72 -6.41
C ILE A 226 -17.54 -2.94 -6.18
N LEU A 227 -16.62 -3.10 -7.12
CA LEU A 227 -15.46 -2.23 -7.22
C LEU A 227 -15.48 -1.47 -8.54
N ARG A 228 -15.11 -0.20 -8.47
CA ARG A 228 -14.99 0.71 -9.60
C ARG A 228 -13.54 0.98 -9.96
N ASP A 229 -13.34 1.44 -11.16
CA ASP A 229 -12.07 2.00 -11.62
C ASP A 229 -11.77 3.26 -10.80
N MET A 230 -10.66 3.23 -10.09
CA MET A 230 -10.22 4.30 -9.18
C MET A 230 -8.92 4.94 -9.67
N GLU A 231 -8.55 4.74 -10.92
CA GLU A 231 -7.38 5.41 -11.47
C GLU A 231 -7.68 6.91 -11.65
N LEU A 232 -6.82 7.73 -11.06
CA LEU A 232 -6.92 9.18 -11.13
C LEU A 232 -6.04 9.64 -12.29
N ASP A 233 -6.67 10.00 -13.40
CA ASP A 233 -5.99 10.63 -14.53
C ASP A 233 -6.04 12.16 -14.33
N VAL A 234 -5.08 12.65 -13.56
CA VAL A 234 -4.86 14.10 -13.44
C VAL A 234 -3.94 14.49 -14.58
N ALA A 235 -4.50 15.13 -15.59
CA ALA A 235 -3.71 15.67 -16.69
C ALA A 235 -2.67 16.65 -16.13
N ASP A 236 -1.40 16.47 -16.55
CA ASP A 236 -0.35 17.45 -16.25
C ASP A 236 -0.45 18.63 -17.24
N ASP A 237 -1.65 19.24 -17.36
CA ASP A 237 -1.91 20.31 -18.29
C ASP A 237 -1.28 21.61 -17.76
N GLU A 238 -0.47 22.28 -18.58
CA GLU A 238 0.24 23.50 -18.20
C GLU A 238 -0.72 24.65 -17.85
N ASP A 239 -1.97 24.58 -18.33
CA ASP A 239 -2.98 25.62 -18.18
C ASP A 239 -3.79 25.54 -16.87
N THR A 240 -3.55 24.53 -16.00
CA THR A 240 -4.33 24.38 -14.76
C THR A 240 -3.73 25.24 -13.65
N PRO A 241 -4.38 26.36 -13.27
CA PRO A 241 -3.80 27.30 -12.29
C PRO A 241 -3.83 26.80 -10.85
N ASN A 242 -4.62 25.74 -10.52
CA ASN A 242 -4.77 25.25 -9.16
C ASN A 242 -4.89 23.70 -9.11
N ILE A 243 -3.76 23.05 -8.89
CA ILE A 243 -3.66 21.59 -8.80
C ILE A 243 -4.52 20.97 -7.68
N LEU A 244 -4.76 21.69 -6.57
CA LEU A 244 -5.65 21.26 -5.50
C LEU A 244 -7.10 21.14 -5.95
N GLN A 245 -7.59 22.13 -6.69
CA GLN A 245 -8.97 22.11 -7.21
C GLN A 245 -9.14 21.02 -8.25
N GLU A 246 -8.13 20.82 -9.10
CA GLU A 246 -8.15 19.74 -10.10
C GLU A 246 -8.20 18.36 -9.42
N VAL A 247 -7.32 18.08 -8.46
CA VAL A 247 -7.34 16.82 -7.70
C VAL A 247 -8.70 16.62 -7.03
N GLN A 248 -9.31 17.66 -6.44
CA GLN A 248 -10.63 17.55 -5.82
C GLN A 248 -11.75 17.25 -6.82
N SER A 249 -11.75 17.90 -7.99
CA SER A 249 -12.71 17.61 -9.06
C SER A 249 -12.58 16.16 -9.56
N LYS A 250 -11.34 15.72 -9.80
CA LYS A 250 -11.05 14.36 -10.26
C LYS A 250 -11.41 13.30 -9.21
N LEU A 251 -11.27 13.59 -7.93
CA LEU A 251 -11.73 12.70 -6.86
C LEU A 251 -13.24 12.44 -6.94
N GLN A 252 -14.05 13.47 -7.22
CA GLN A 252 -15.50 13.32 -7.40
C GLN A 252 -15.86 12.56 -8.68
N GLU A 253 -15.13 12.78 -9.79
CA GLU A 253 -15.32 12.04 -11.03
C GLU A 253 -14.97 10.55 -10.87
N ARG A 254 -13.92 10.24 -10.12
CA ARG A 254 -13.42 8.89 -9.84
C ARG A 254 -14.48 7.99 -9.20
N GLU A 255 -15.32 8.52 -8.33
CA GLU A 255 -16.41 7.77 -7.71
C GLU A 255 -17.38 7.17 -8.76
N ARG A 256 -17.47 7.77 -9.94
CA ARG A 256 -18.32 7.32 -11.06
C ARG A 256 -17.63 6.42 -12.06
N GLY A 257 -16.42 5.95 -11.74
CA GLY A 257 -15.65 5.02 -12.56
C GLY A 257 -16.43 3.75 -12.93
N ARG A 258 -16.01 3.06 -14.01
CA ARG A 258 -16.62 1.80 -14.43
C ARG A 258 -16.56 0.74 -13.34
N ILE A 259 -17.56 -0.13 -13.28
CA ILE A 259 -17.49 -1.31 -12.42
C ILE A 259 -16.52 -2.31 -13.04
N ILE A 260 -15.54 -2.71 -12.25
CA ILE A 260 -14.45 -3.59 -12.68
C ILE A 260 -14.52 -4.98 -12.06
N ARG A 261 -15.22 -5.14 -10.93
CA ARG A 261 -15.43 -6.42 -10.26
C ARG A 261 -16.75 -6.42 -9.49
N VAL A 262 -17.39 -7.58 -9.47
CA VAL A 262 -18.56 -7.86 -8.63
C VAL A 262 -18.26 -9.12 -7.81
N ILE A 263 -18.45 -9.07 -6.51
CA ILE A 263 -18.51 -10.24 -5.64
C ILE A 263 -19.95 -10.37 -5.14
N LEU A 264 -20.50 -11.57 -5.18
CA LEU A 264 -21.88 -11.83 -4.74
C LEU A 264 -21.98 -13.14 -3.96
N SER A 265 -23.04 -13.26 -3.18
CA SER A 265 -23.33 -14.50 -2.44
C SER A 265 -23.63 -15.64 -3.41
N SER A 266 -22.99 -16.80 -3.21
CA SER A 266 -23.24 -18.03 -3.98
C SER A 266 -24.64 -18.60 -3.77
N THR A 267 -25.42 -18.09 -2.81
CA THR A 267 -26.81 -18.49 -2.57
C THR A 267 -27.80 -17.86 -3.56
N ALA A 268 -27.36 -16.85 -4.32
CA ALA A 268 -28.18 -16.20 -5.33
C ALA A 268 -28.51 -17.13 -6.50
N SER A 269 -29.76 -17.06 -7.00
CA SER A 269 -30.14 -17.83 -8.19
C SER A 269 -29.42 -17.35 -9.44
N LYS A 270 -29.09 -18.29 -10.35
CA LYS A 270 -28.44 -17.95 -11.63
C LYS A 270 -29.24 -16.89 -12.42
N ALA A 271 -30.58 -16.94 -12.36
CA ALA A 271 -31.45 -15.97 -13.04
C ALA A 271 -31.30 -14.56 -12.45
N PHE A 272 -31.18 -14.43 -11.13
CA PHE A 272 -31.01 -13.14 -10.49
C PHE A 272 -29.59 -12.59 -10.73
N THR A 273 -28.58 -13.46 -10.63
CA THR A 273 -27.17 -13.10 -10.97
C THR A 273 -27.06 -12.58 -12.39
N ALA A 274 -27.60 -13.31 -13.40
CA ALA A 274 -27.55 -12.87 -14.80
C ALA A 274 -28.25 -11.51 -15.00
N LYS A 275 -29.39 -11.29 -14.31
CA LYS A 275 -30.10 -10.01 -14.38
C LYS A 275 -29.28 -8.86 -13.75
N LEU A 276 -28.62 -9.10 -12.61
CA LEU A 276 -27.75 -8.11 -11.97
C LEU A 276 -26.56 -7.76 -12.87
N VAL A 277 -25.86 -8.76 -13.39
CA VAL A 277 -24.70 -8.60 -14.28
C VAL A 277 -25.06 -7.75 -15.50
N LYS A 278 -26.22 -8.02 -16.12
CA LYS A 278 -26.73 -7.20 -17.22
C LYS A 278 -27.02 -5.76 -16.83
N LEU A 279 -27.59 -5.52 -15.65
CA LEU A 279 -27.90 -4.17 -15.15
C LEU A 279 -26.63 -3.38 -14.80
N LEU A 280 -25.60 -4.06 -14.29
CA LEU A 280 -24.32 -3.47 -13.94
C LEU A 280 -23.41 -3.28 -15.16
N HIS A 281 -23.77 -3.79 -16.34
CA HIS A 281 -22.95 -3.77 -17.55
C HIS A 281 -21.54 -4.34 -17.33
N VAL A 282 -21.44 -5.45 -16.60
CA VAL A 282 -20.16 -6.10 -16.26
C VAL A 282 -20.02 -7.41 -17.02
N ASP A 283 -18.81 -7.75 -17.40
CA ASP A 283 -18.47 -9.04 -18.00
C ASP A 283 -18.59 -10.17 -16.96
N GLU A 284 -19.16 -11.30 -17.32
CA GLU A 284 -19.34 -12.46 -16.43
C GLU A 284 -18.03 -12.98 -15.83
N GLN A 285 -16.90 -12.84 -16.54
CA GLN A 285 -15.58 -13.23 -16.05
C GLN A 285 -15.10 -12.41 -14.82
N ARG A 286 -15.79 -11.30 -14.52
CA ARG A 286 -15.48 -10.39 -13.40
C ARG A 286 -16.45 -10.52 -12.24
N VAL A 287 -17.28 -11.54 -12.29
CA VAL A 287 -18.29 -11.83 -11.26
C VAL A 287 -17.86 -13.07 -10.48
N TYR A 288 -17.64 -12.88 -9.20
CA TYR A 288 -17.16 -13.94 -8.30
C TYR A 288 -18.24 -14.27 -7.28
N ALA A 289 -18.71 -15.51 -7.32
CA ALA A 289 -19.67 -16.02 -6.33
C ALA A 289 -18.92 -16.65 -5.16
N VAL A 290 -19.24 -16.23 -3.92
CA VAL A 290 -18.56 -16.67 -2.71
C VAL A 290 -19.53 -17.24 -1.67
N ASN A 291 -19.06 -18.22 -0.90
CA ASN A 291 -19.82 -18.84 0.18
C ASN A 291 -19.31 -18.32 1.53
N GLY A 292 -19.89 -17.24 2.00
CA GLY A 292 -19.52 -16.58 3.26
C GLY A 292 -19.79 -15.09 3.22
N PRO A 293 -19.41 -14.36 4.29
CA PRO A 293 -19.49 -12.91 4.33
C PRO A 293 -18.71 -12.28 3.17
N ILE A 294 -19.33 -11.36 2.46
CA ILE A 294 -18.66 -10.60 1.40
C ILE A 294 -17.80 -9.52 2.04
N ASP A 295 -16.65 -9.21 1.43
CA ASP A 295 -15.65 -8.28 1.99
C ASP A 295 -15.14 -8.69 3.39
N LEU A 296 -13.99 -9.36 3.40
CA LEU A 296 -13.39 -9.97 4.59
C LEU A 296 -12.72 -8.96 5.54
N THR A 297 -12.72 -7.68 5.21
CA THR A 297 -12.14 -6.61 6.06
C THR A 297 -12.90 -6.45 7.38
N PHE A 298 -14.13 -6.96 7.48
CA PHE A 298 -14.90 -7.00 8.73
C PHE A 298 -14.15 -7.72 9.86
N LEU A 299 -13.28 -8.66 9.55
CA LEU A 299 -12.47 -9.39 10.53
C LEU A 299 -11.63 -8.44 11.40
N ASN A 300 -11.06 -7.40 10.77
CA ASN A 300 -10.27 -6.40 11.50
C ASN A 300 -11.14 -5.60 12.47
N VAL A 301 -12.35 -5.23 12.06
CA VAL A 301 -13.30 -4.49 12.90
C VAL A 301 -13.77 -5.38 14.06
N TRP A 302 -14.13 -6.63 13.76
CA TRP A 302 -14.62 -7.58 14.76
C TRP A 302 -13.61 -7.90 15.85
N LEU A 303 -12.33 -8.11 15.47
CA LEU A 303 -11.31 -8.60 16.38
C LEU A 303 -10.46 -7.48 17.02
N LYS A 304 -10.61 -6.23 16.55
CA LYS A 304 -9.80 -5.09 17.00
C LYS A 304 -9.87 -4.87 18.52
N ASN A 305 -11.06 -4.90 19.07
CA ASN A 305 -11.32 -4.57 20.47
C ASN A 305 -11.24 -5.77 21.42
N ASN A 306 -10.95 -6.96 20.89
CA ASN A 306 -10.79 -8.14 21.72
C ASN A 306 -9.47 -8.07 22.50
N VAL A 307 -9.52 -8.27 23.81
CA VAL A 307 -8.39 -8.09 24.72
C VAL A 307 -7.55 -9.36 24.92
N ASN A 308 -7.89 -10.48 24.30
CA ASN A 308 -7.13 -11.73 24.47
C ASN A 308 -5.74 -11.61 23.81
N ALA A 309 -4.74 -11.31 24.63
CA ALA A 309 -3.36 -11.12 24.18
C ALA A 309 -2.70 -12.39 23.61
N GLN A 310 -3.19 -13.59 23.99
CA GLN A 310 -2.64 -14.85 23.48
C GLN A 310 -2.97 -15.11 22.01
N LEU A 311 -4.01 -14.45 21.50
CA LEU A 311 -4.47 -14.59 20.12
C LEU A 311 -3.87 -13.52 19.17
N LYS A 312 -2.98 -12.66 19.67
CA LYS A 312 -2.28 -11.60 18.92
C LYS A 312 -0.77 -11.72 19.08
N PHE A 313 -0.03 -11.12 18.18
CA PHE A 313 1.38 -10.88 18.44
C PHE A 313 1.54 -9.98 19.67
N LEU A 314 2.48 -10.29 20.54
CA LEU A 314 2.84 -9.40 21.63
C LEU A 314 3.24 -8.03 21.06
N PRO A 315 2.81 -6.92 21.67
CA PRO A 315 3.21 -5.59 21.23
C PRO A 315 4.74 -5.49 21.15
N PHE A 316 5.25 -5.08 19.99
CA PHE A 316 6.67 -4.83 19.80
C PHE A 316 6.98 -3.38 20.18
N LYS A 317 7.98 -3.19 21.04
CA LYS A 317 8.49 -1.87 21.41
C LYS A 317 9.90 -1.73 20.87
N GLY A 318 10.08 -0.80 19.94
CA GLY A 318 11.40 -0.48 19.41
C GLY A 318 12.31 0.12 20.50
N PHE A 319 13.61 -0.05 20.30
CA PHE A 319 14.63 0.52 21.18
C PHE A 319 14.66 2.04 21.05
N ASN A 320 14.58 2.74 22.18
CA ASN A 320 14.77 4.18 22.24
C ASN A 320 16.26 4.47 22.52
N ASN A 321 16.97 4.96 21.51
CA ASN A 321 18.37 5.30 21.66
C ASN A 321 18.52 6.53 22.58
N PRO A 322 19.18 6.41 23.75
CA PRO A 322 19.35 7.53 24.68
C PRO A 322 20.21 8.67 24.13
N ASP A 323 21.10 8.40 23.17
CA ASP A 323 21.88 9.44 22.50
C ASP A 323 20.98 10.36 21.67
N LEU A 324 19.83 9.88 21.19
CA LEU A 324 18.86 10.65 20.41
C LEU A 324 17.73 11.23 21.25
N ALA A 325 17.94 11.37 22.56
CA ALA A 325 17.02 12.08 23.44
C ALA A 325 16.94 13.58 23.07
N PRO A 326 15.76 14.24 23.25
CA PRO A 326 15.57 15.64 22.85
C PRO A 326 16.64 16.61 23.38
N SER A 327 17.14 16.39 24.60
CA SER A 327 18.12 17.27 25.24
C SER A 327 19.52 17.29 24.59
N ARG A 328 19.85 16.29 23.78
CA ARG A 328 21.20 16.13 23.21
C ARG A 328 21.23 15.71 21.73
N ILE A 329 20.08 15.63 21.08
CA ILE A 329 19.96 15.05 19.74
C ILE A 329 20.87 15.72 18.70
N PHE A 330 20.94 17.05 18.68
CA PHE A 330 21.80 17.79 17.75
C PHE A 330 23.29 17.60 18.06
N GLU A 331 23.65 17.57 19.33
CA GLU A 331 25.03 17.27 19.78
C GLU A 331 25.45 15.87 19.33
N SER A 332 24.60 14.90 19.53
CA SER A 332 24.86 13.52 19.15
C SER A 332 25.03 13.36 17.64
N ILE A 333 24.12 13.95 16.83
CA ILE A 333 24.20 13.88 15.37
C ILE A 333 25.42 14.67 14.85
N ARG A 334 25.84 15.72 15.55
CA ARG A 334 27.10 16.44 15.22
C ARG A 334 28.33 15.58 15.44
N ALA A 335 28.30 14.73 16.44
CA ALA A 335 29.46 13.89 16.81
C ALA A 335 29.64 12.67 15.91
N LYS A 336 28.55 12.07 15.43
CA LYS A 336 28.54 10.89 14.54
C LYS A 336 27.20 10.69 13.84
N ASP A 337 27.21 9.90 12.79
CA ASP A 337 26.01 9.45 12.10
C ASP A 337 25.26 8.37 12.90
N TYR A 338 23.92 8.33 12.75
CA TYR A 338 23.06 7.30 13.35
C TYR A 338 22.22 6.63 12.28
N LEU A 339 22.31 5.30 12.23
CA LEU A 339 21.41 4.46 11.46
C LEU A 339 20.25 4.01 12.34
N LEU A 340 19.03 4.24 11.91
CA LEU A 340 17.80 3.78 12.53
C LEU A 340 17.22 2.63 11.70
N HIS A 341 16.89 1.51 12.35
CA HIS A 341 16.25 0.35 11.73
C HIS A 341 14.87 0.12 12.34
N HIS A 342 13.84 0.75 11.76
CA HIS A 342 12.45 0.58 12.21
C HIS A 342 11.91 -0.81 11.85
N PRO A 343 11.00 -1.39 12.68
CA PRO A 343 10.50 -0.94 13.98
C PRO A 343 11.43 -1.31 15.15
N TYR A 344 12.58 -1.94 14.89
CA TYR A 344 13.52 -2.40 15.93
C TYR A 344 14.10 -1.20 16.69
N ASP A 345 14.48 -0.15 15.99
CA ASP A 345 14.70 1.18 16.57
C ASP A 345 13.37 1.96 16.51
N SER A 346 13.01 2.57 17.64
CA SER A 346 11.77 3.35 17.76
C SER A 346 11.75 4.55 16.82
N PHE A 347 10.63 4.80 16.16
CA PHE A 347 10.42 6.01 15.36
C PHE A 347 10.41 7.29 16.21
N GLN A 348 10.38 7.16 17.55
CA GLN A 348 10.46 8.28 18.48
C GLN A 348 11.72 9.12 18.27
N SER A 349 12.83 8.54 17.82
CA SER A 349 14.06 9.29 17.51
C SER A 349 13.85 10.30 16.38
N VAL A 350 13.10 9.92 15.34
CA VAL A 350 12.72 10.82 14.22
C VAL A 350 11.75 11.90 14.70
N LEU A 351 10.76 11.52 15.53
CA LEU A 351 9.83 12.48 16.11
C LEU A 351 10.57 13.49 17.01
N SER A 352 11.47 13.01 17.87
CA SER A 352 12.29 13.86 18.73
C SER A 352 13.16 14.84 17.92
N PHE A 353 13.73 14.41 16.80
CA PHE A 353 14.50 15.25 15.91
C PHE A 353 13.68 16.44 15.39
N ILE A 354 12.47 16.19 14.91
CA ILE A 354 11.57 17.23 14.36
C ILE A 354 10.98 18.10 15.49
N GLN A 355 10.54 17.49 16.59
CA GLN A 355 9.93 18.20 17.70
C GLN A 355 10.92 19.10 18.44
N THR A 356 12.16 18.64 18.62
CA THR A 356 13.24 19.46 19.20
C THR A 356 13.56 20.63 18.28
N ALA A 357 13.68 20.38 16.97
CA ALA A 357 13.90 21.45 16.00
C ALA A 357 12.78 22.52 16.02
N ALA A 358 11.53 22.12 16.22
CA ALA A 358 10.42 23.05 16.31
C ALA A 358 10.52 23.98 17.53
N GLN A 359 11.12 23.53 18.61
CA GLN A 359 11.22 24.25 19.89
C GLN A 359 12.55 25.00 20.09
N ASP A 360 13.63 24.56 19.45
CA ASP A 360 14.98 25.12 19.62
C ASP A 360 15.12 26.48 18.92
N ASP A 361 15.38 27.53 19.68
CA ASP A 361 15.49 28.91 19.16
C ASP A 361 16.70 29.12 18.23
N GLN A 362 17.67 28.20 18.23
CA GLN A 362 18.80 28.23 17.28
C GLN A 362 18.43 27.68 15.90
N VAL A 363 17.31 26.96 15.77
CA VAL A 363 16.84 26.45 14.49
C VAL A 363 16.21 27.59 13.67
N LEU A 364 16.75 27.81 12.48
CA LEU A 364 16.34 28.88 11.56
C LEU A 364 15.29 28.38 10.56
N ALA A 365 15.49 27.13 10.06
CA ALA A 365 14.60 26.57 9.04
C ALA A 365 14.42 25.07 9.21
N ILE A 366 13.24 24.58 8.80
CA ILE A 366 12.91 23.16 8.65
C ILE A 366 12.32 22.97 7.26
N LYS A 367 12.91 22.05 6.47
CA LYS A 367 12.39 21.66 5.17
C LYS A 367 12.13 20.16 5.17
N MET A 368 10.97 19.71 4.65
CA MET A 368 10.55 18.33 4.75
C MET A 368 9.67 17.90 3.57
N THR A 369 9.80 16.62 3.17
CA THR A 369 8.87 15.99 2.21
C THR A 369 7.87 15.11 2.95
N LEU A 370 6.59 15.17 2.59
CA LEU A 370 5.51 14.33 3.13
C LEU A 370 4.78 13.63 2.01
N TYR A 371 4.64 12.30 2.12
CA TYR A 371 3.95 11.48 1.14
C TYR A 371 2.68 10.84 1.72
N ARG A 372 2.77 10.19 2.87
CA ARG A 372 1.66 9.61 3.64
C ARG A 372 1.81 9.95 5.10
N VAL A 373 0.85 10.64 5.66
CA VAL A 373 0.88 11.14 7.03
C VAL A 373 -0.28 10.52 7.81
N SER A 374 -0.06 10.21 9.09
CA SER A 374 -1.13 9.70 9.95
C SER A 374 -2.21 10.76 10.22
N GLY A 375 -3.45 10.32 10.49
CA GLY A 375 -4.59 11.22 10.70
C GLY A 375 -4.48 12.18 11.90
N LYS A 376 -3.55 11.92 12.85
CA LYS A 376 -3.26 12.80 14.01
C LYS A 376 -1.75 12.97 14.18
N SER A 377 -1.05 13.23 13.08
CA SER A 377 0.40 13.23 13.02
C SER A 377 1.06 14.21 14.01
N PRO A 378 1.95 13.73 14.88
CA PRO A 378 2.78 14.60 15.73
C PRO A 378 3.76 15.44 14.92
N ILE A 379 4.12 15.01 13.70
CA ILE A 379 5.01 15.75 12.79
C ILE A 379 4.31 17.01 12.29
N ILE A 380 3.06 16.91 11.83
CA ILE A 380 2.26 18.05 11.37
C ILE A 380 2.16 19.11 12.50
N LYS A 381 1.89 18.66 13.73
CA LYS A 381 1.84 19.56 14.88
C LYS A 381 3.16 20.26 15.16
N ALA A 382 4.28 19.53 15.05
CA ALA A 382 5.60 20.10 15.25
C ALA A 382 5.98 21.14 14.18
N LEU A 383 5.67 20.85 12.90
CA LEU A 383 5.91 21.77 11.80
C LEU A 383 5.09 23.07 11.93
N GLY A 384 3.81 22.97 12.30
CA GLY A 384 2.97 24.11 12.58
C GLY A 384 3.49 24.95 13.75
N LEU A 385 3.88 24.29 14.86
CA LEU A 385 4.50 24.98 16.02
C LEU A 385 5.79 25.71 15.60
N ALA A 386 6.63 25.10 14.77
CA ALA A 386 7.84 25.73 14.28
C ALA A 386 7.55 27.04 13.51
N ALA A 387 6.57 27.01 12.60
CA ALA A 387 6.15 28.19 11.85
C ALA A 387 5.59 29.29 12.77
N GLN A 388 4.73 28.94 13.73
CA GLN A 388 4.19 29.88 14.73
C GLN A 388 5.29 30.51 15.61
N ARG A 389 6.42 29.82 15.81
CA ARG A 389 7.62 30.35 16.50
C ARG A 389 8.55 31.16 15.59
N GLY A 390 8.11 31.47 14.37
CA GLY A 390 8.84 32.34 13.44
C GLY A 390 9.95 31.65 12.65
N LYS A 391 10.00 30.31 12.63
CA LYS A 391 10.98 29.57 11.82
C LYS A 391 10.54 29.50 10.37
N GLN A 392 11.49 29.43 9.44
CA GLN A 392 11.20 29.19 8.02
C GLN A 392 10.86 27.70 7.84
N VAL A 393 9.57 27.37 7.66
CA VAL A 393 9.13 25.98 7.48
C VAL A 393 8.63 25.80 6.07
N THR A 394 9.26 24.89 5.32
CA THR A 394 8.86 24.53 3.95
C THR A 394 8.55 23.04 3.90
N VAL A 395 7.34 22.72 3.47
CA VAL A 395 6.90 21.32 3.39
C VAL A 395 6.39 21.01 1.99
N LEU A 396 6.98 20.02 1.36
CA LEU A 396 6.42 19.47 0.14
C LEU A 396 5.46 18.35 0.49
N VAL A 397 4.19 18.52 0.16
CA VAL A 397 3.12 17.53 0.36
C VAL A 397 2.75 16.91 -0.98
N GLU A 398 2.92 15.60 -1.13
CA GLU A 398 2.51 14.87 -2.33
C GLU A 398 1.01 14.61 -2.31
N ILE A 399 0.23 15.49 -2.95
CA ILE A 399 -1.24 15.41 -2.97
C ILE A 399 -1.80 14.33 -3.90
N LYS A 400 -0.99 13.77 -4.80
CA LYS A 400 -1.34 12.66 -5.69
C LYS A 400 -0.96 11.30 -5.10
N ALA A 401 -0.74 11.20 -3.76
CA ALA A 401 -0.48 9.94 -3.09
C ALA A 401 -1.73 9.07 -3.09
N ARG A 402 -1.71 7.98 -3.88
CA ARG A 402 -2.89 7.13 -4.16
C ARG A 402 -3.59 6.65 -2.89
N PHE A 403 -4.90 6.87 -2.81
CA PHE A 403 -5.81 6.59 -1.68
C PHE A 403 -5.56 7.44 -0.41
N ASP A 404 -4.61 8.38 -0.45
CA ASP A 404 -4.35 9.34 0.62
C ASP A 404 -4.58 10.80 0.15
N GLU A 405 -5.11 11.00 -1.05
CA GLU A 405 -5.24 12.31 -1.68
C GLU A 405 -6.05 13.28 -0.80
N GLU A 406 -7.21 12.86 -0.31
CA GLU A 406 -8.07 13.71 0.54
C GLU A 406 -7.39 14.08 1.86
N ASN A 407 -6.75 13.10 2.49
CA ASN A 407 -6.01 13.29 3.74
C ASN A 407 -4.84 14.27 3.53
N ASN A 408 -4.10 14.12 2.43
CA ASN A 408 -2.96 14.98 2.14
C ASN A 408 -3.37 16.40 1.76
N VAL A 409 -4.48 16.58 1.03
CA VAL A 409 -5.09 17.89 0.77
C VAL A 409 -5.53 18.56 2.08
N HIS A 410 -6.14 17.81 2.99
CA HIS A 410 -6.54 18.32 4.30
C HIS A 410 -5.31 18.83 5.09
N TRP A 411 -4.25 18.04 5.20
CA TRP A 411 -3.05 18.43 5.93
C TRP A 411 -2.28 19.57 5.29
N ALA A 412 -2.24 19.62 3.96
CA ALA A 412 -1.64 20.73 3.25
C ALA A 412 -2.28 22.08 3.63
N ARG A 413 -3.62 22.13 3.62
CA ARG A 413 -4.37 23.32 4.03
C ARG A 413 -4.20 23.67 5.51
N GLU A 414 -4.12 22.66 6.37
CA GLU A 414 -3.92 22.86 7.80
C GLU A 414 -2.54 23.46 8.10
N LEU A 415 -1.50 23.00 7.39
CA LEU A 415 -0.15 23.55 7.49
C LEU A 415 -0.09 25.01 6.99
N GLU A 416 -0.74 25.32 5.86
CA GLU A 416 -0.80 26.71 5.34
C GLU A 416 -1.44 27.68 6.34
N LYS A 417 -2.55 27.28 6.97
CA LYS A 417 -3.22 28.10 8.00
C LYS A 417 -2.30 28.39 9.19
N GLN A 418 -1.34 27.51 9.46
CA GLN A 418 -0.36 27.68 10.54
C GLN A 418 0.89 28.45 10.12
N GLY A 419 0.94 28.96 8.88
CA GLY A 419 2.05 29.77 8.37
C GLY A 419 3.21 28.96 7.76
N VAL A 420 3.01 27.68 7.48
CA VAL A 420 3.98 26.83 6.77
C VAL A 420 3.91 27.11 5.28
N HIS A 421 5.07 27.25 4.64
CA HIS A 421 5.15 27.29 3.17
C HIS A 421 4.97 25.88 2.60
N VAL A 422 3.81 25.63 1.99
CA VAL A 422 3.47 24.32 1.42
C VAL A 422 3.68 24.32 -0.08
N VAL A 423 4.35 23.27 -0.59
CA VAL A 423 4.55 22.99 -2.01
C VAL A 423 3.78 21.71 -2.34
N TYR A 424 2.93 21.77 -3.38
CA TYR A 424 2.01 20.69 -3.77
C TYR A 424 2.59 19.72 -4.80
N GLY A 425 3.84 19.29 -4.60
CA GLY A 425 4.55 18.42 -5.53
C GLY A 425 5.07 19.14 -6.77
N LEU A 426 5.65 18.38 -7.68
CA LEU A 426 6.12 18.84 -8.98
C LEU A 426 5.15 18.40 -10.08
N ARG A 427 4.97 19.23 -11.11
CA ARG A 427 4.22 18.85 -12.32
C ARG A 427 4.94 17.70 -13.03
N GLY A 428 4.19 16.72 -13.53
CA GLY A 428 4.73 15.55 -14.23
C GLY A 428 5.46 14.53 -13.38
N LEU A 429 5.86 14.88 -12.15
CA LEU A 429 6.59 14.01 -11.23
C LEU A 429 5.84 13.84 -9.92
N LYS A 430 5.96 12.65 -9.31
CA LYS A 430 5.49 12.40 -7.93
C LYS A 430 6.68 12.39 -7.00
N THR A 431 6.62 13.18 -5.92
CA THR A 431 7.69 13.18 -4.93
C THR A 431 7.52 12.03 -3.95
N HIS A 432 8.46 11.09 -3.99
CA HIS A 432 8.46 9.92 -3.12
C HIS A 432 9.70 9.86 -2.20
N ALA A 433 10.62 10.80 -2.31
CA ALA A 433 11.77 10.96 -1.42
C ALA A 433 11.32 11.22 0.03
N LYS A 434 12.08 10.68 1.02
CA LYS A 434 11.85 10.90 2.44
C LYS A 434 13.08 11.60 3.00
N VAL A 435 12.98 12.93 3.10
CA VAL A 435 14.08 13.79 3.51
C VAL A 435 13.58 14.93 4.39
N THR A 436 14.35 15.19 5.45
CA THR A 436 14.19 16.35 6.34
C THR A 436 15.51 17.07 6.45
N LEU A 437 15.48 18.38 6.29
CA LEU A 437 16.61 19.28 6.51
C LEU A 437 16.28 20.27 7.61
N ILE A 438 17.13 20.32 8.64
CA ILE A 438 17.08 21.31 9.70
C ILE A 438 18.33 22.18 9.59
N VAL A 439 18.12 23.50 9.54
CA VAL A 439 19.19 24.50 9.49
C VAL A 439 19.27 25.18 10.85
N ARG A 440 20.40 25.01 11.53
CA ARG A 440 20.61 25.49 12.90
C ARG A 440 21.83 26.40 12.96
N ARG A 441 21.73 27.48 13.74
CA ARG A 441 22.87 28.36 14.04
C ARG A 441 23.66 27.79 15.21
N GLU A 442 24.99 27.65 15.05
CA GLU A 442 25.91 27.14 16.08
C GLU A 442 27.22 27.92 16.06
N GLU A 443 27.62 28.43 17.23
CA GLU A 443 28.95 29.06 17.43
C GLU A 443 29.30 30.13 16.36
N GLY A 444 28.29 30.82 15.83
CA GLY A 444 28.44 31.86 14.78
C GLY A 444 28.40 31.34 13.36
N ASP A 445 28.24 30.01 13.14
CA ASP A 445 28.13 29.36 11.84
C ASP A 445 26.77 28.69 11.66
N ILE A 446 26.48 28.17 10.47
CA ILE A 446 25.26 27.46 10.13
C ILE A 446 25.58 25.99 9.88
N ARG A 447 24.92 25.12 10.67
CA ARG A 447 25.00 23.68 10.49
C ARG A 447 23.68 23.10 9.95
N ARG A 448 23.80 22.11 9.08
CA ARG A 448 22.67 21.36 8.53
C ARG A 448 22.62 20.00 9.20
N TYR A 449 21.43 19.64 9.67
CA TYR A 449 21.11 18.33 10.22
C TYR A 449 20.07 17.68 9.32
N ILE A 450 20.28 16.41 9.00
CA ILE A 450 19.52 15.74 7.95
C ILE A 450 19.00 14.42 8.46
N HIS A 451 17.78 14.10 8.07
CA HIS A 451 17.28 12.73 8.08
C HIS A 451 16.97 12.32 6.64
N LEU A 452 17.52 11.18 6.21
CA LEU A 452 17.23 10.51 4.94
C LEU A 452 16.66 9.14 5.25
N GLY A 453 15.54 8.75 4.63
CA GLY A 453 14.88 7.49 4.95
C GLY A 453 14.38 6.71 3.74
N THR A 454 14.28 5.38 3.91
CA THR A 454 13.62 4.50 2.95
C THR A 454 12.09 4.51 3.13
N GLY A 455 11.61 4.82 4.34
CA GLY A 455 10.23 4.76 4.78
C GLY A 455 9.56 6.11 4.97
N ASN A 456 8.22 6.12 4.90
CA ASN A 456 7.42 7.33 5.07
C ASN A 456 7.50 7.90 6.50
N TYR A 457 7.30 9.21 6.61
CA TYR A 457 7.13 9.91 7.90
C TYR A 457 5.73 9.67 8.48
N ASN A 458 5.47 8.42 8.87
CA ASN A 458 4.20 8.00 9.43
C ASN A 458 4.45 7.16 10.70
N ASP A 459 4.13 7.76 11.85
CA ASP A 459 4.36 7.20 13.17
C ASP A 459 3.56 5.92 13.46
N VAL A 460 2.47 5.70 12.74
CA VAL A 460 1.67 4.48 12.85
C VAL A 460 2.33 3.35 12.06
N THR A 461 2.59 3.55 10.77
CA THR A 461 3.17 2.50 9.91
C THR A 461 4.60 2.15 10.28
N ALA A 462 5.37 3.07 10.87
CA ALA A 462 6.73 2.82 11.34
C ALA A 462 6.81 1.74 12.45
N ASN A 463 5.69 1.35 13.07
CA ASN A 463 5.63 0.25 14.03
C ASN A 463 5.44 -1.13 13.37
N PHE A 464 5.16 -1.16 12.06
CA PHE A 464 4.86 -2.39 11.32
C PHE A 464 5.70 -2.57 10.06
N TYR A 465 6.36 -1.51 9.56
CA TYR A 465 7.20 -1.53 8.37
C TYR A 465 8.67 -1.58 8.78
N THR A 466 9.44 -2.44 8.13
CA THR A 466 10.89 -2.39 8.27
C THR A 466 11.43 -1.31 7.33
N ASP A 467 12.07 -0.30 7.91
CA ASP A 467 12.70 0.78 7.15
C ASP A 467 14.03 1.16 7.76
N LEU A 468 14.89 1.78 6.94
CA LEU A 468 16.18 2.30 7.36
C LEU A 468 16.21 3.82 7.21
N GLY A 469 16.77 4.50 8.20
CA GLY A 469 16.93 5.94 8.19
C GLY A 469 18.31 6.35 8.68
N LEU A 470 18.88 7.39 8.07
CA LEU A 470 20.16 7.99 8.43
C LEU A 470 19.92 9.38 9.03
N LEU A 471 20.41 9.60 10.25
CA LEU A 471 20.56 10.92 10.85
C LEU A 471 22.02 11.34 10.76
N THR A 472 22.29 12.47 10.11
CA THR A 472 23.66 12.96 9.86
C THR A 472 23.74 14.48 9.86
N SER A 473 24.95 15.00 10.10
CA SER A 473 25.31 16.40 9.86
C SER A 473 26.44 16.55 8.84
N ASP A 474 26.66 15.54 8.00
CA ASP A 474 27.63 15.59 6.92
C ASP A 474 27.43 16.80 6.02
N ALA A 475 28.49 17.55 5.76
CA ALA A 475 28.40 18.83 5.06
C ALA A 475 28.04 18.68 3.58
N GLU A 476 28.54 17.64 2.90
CA GLU A 476 28.26 17.38 1.48
C GLU A 476 26.83 16.91 1.29
N LEU A 477 26.38 15.93 2.10
CA LEU A 477 24.97 15.52 2.10
C LEU A 477 24.05 16.71 2.44
N GLY A 478 24.48 17.60 3.35
CA GLY A 478 23.75 18.82 3.70
C GLY A 478 23.62 19.81 2.56
N ALA A 479 24.66 19.95 1.76
CA ALA A 479 24.63 20.78 0.56
C ALA A 479 23.72 20.18 -0.51
N ASP A 480 23.83 18.87 -0.74
CA ASP A 480 23.00 18.16 -1.71
C ASP A 480 21.51 18.22 -1.34
N VAL A 481 21.16 17.98 -0.07
CA VAL A 481 19.77 18.07 0.40
C VAL A 481 19.23 19.49 0.29
N ALA A 482 20.04 20.52 0.56
CA ALA A 482 19.64 21.90 0.35
C ALA A 482 19.34 22.18 -1.13
N SER A 483 20.18 21.67 -2.03
CA SER A 483 19.99 21.76 -3.48
C SER A 483 18.72 21.04 -3.95
N ILE A 484 18.43 19.85 -3.41
CA ILE A 484 17.17 19.12 -3.69
C ILE A 484 15.95 19.97 -3.33
N PHE A 485 15.93 20.59 -2.15
CA PHE A 485 14.81 21.46 -1.78
C PHE A 485 14.70 22.68 -2.69
N ASN A 486 15.79 23.22 -3.20
CA ASN A 486 15.75 24.31 -4.17
C ASN A 486 15.18 23.87 -5.53
N ILE A 487 15.45 22.63 -5.97
CA ILE A 487 14.79 22.01 -7.13
C ILE A 487 13.30 21.83 -6.87
N LEU A 488 12.94 21.29 -5.72
CA LEU A 488 11.56 20.94 -5.38
C LEU A 488 10.66 22.18 -5.16
N THR A 489 11.24 23.32 -4.78
CA THR A 489 10.49 24.54 -4.43
C THR A 489 10.67 25.67 -5.43
N GLY A 490 11.57 25.55 -6.39
CA GLY A 490 11.89 26.58 -7.35
C GLY A 490 12.43 25.99 -8.66
N TYR A 491 12.69 26.84 -9.63
CA TYR A 491 13.30 26.46 -10.91
C TYR A 491 14.82 26.49 -10.79
N SER A 492 15.38 25.56 -9.98
CA SER A 492 16.82 25.44 -9.79
C SER A 492 17.32 24.16 -10.44
N ASP A 493 18.40 24.24 -11.20
CA ASP A 493 19.14 23.09 -11.71
C ASP A 493 20.56 23.18 -11.12
N PRO A 494 20.88 22.38 -10.09
CA PRO A 494 22.19 22.41 -9.45
C PRO A 494 23.31 21.81 -10.33
N GLY A 495 22.96 21.13 -11.42
CA GLY A 495 23.91 20.49 -12.35
C GLY A 495 24.74 19.35 -11.76
N TYR A 496 24.89 19.26 -10.43
CA TYR A 496 25.74 18.27 -9.78
C TYR A 496 25.37 18.07 -8.30
N PHE A 497 25.36 16.81 -7.84
CA PHE A 497 25.33 16.41 -6.43
C PHE A 497 26.66 15.77 -6.02
N HIS A 498 27.11 16.01 -4.78
CA HIS A 498 28.36 15.46 -4.26
C HIS A 498 28.24 13.96 -3.94
N GLN A 499 27.14 13.57 -3.33
CA GLN A 499 26.95 12.25 -2.73
C GLN A 499 25.60 11.61 -3.07
N LEU A 500 24.55 12.42 -3.30
CA LEU A 500 23.22 11.95 -3.55
C LEU A 500 23.01 11.64 -5.03
N HIS A 501 22.14 10.67 -5.29
CA HIS A 501 21.59 10.45 -6.62
C HIS A 501 20.09 10.62 -6.55
N MET A 502 19.54 11.39 -7.47
CA MET A 502 18.11 11.69 -7.55
C MET A 502 17.53 11.16 -8.85
N SER A 503 16.33 10.59 -8.81
CA SER A 503 15.55 10.34 -10.03
C SER A 503 14.60 11.52 -10.31
N PRO A 504 14.19 11.73 -11.59
CA PRO A 504 14.69 11.03 -12.79
C PRO A 504 16.17 11.37 -13.06
N ASP A 505 16.81 10.57 -13.92
CA ASP A 505 18.12 10.80 -14.55
C ASP A 505 19.39 10.53 -13.73
N GLY A 506 19.34 10.25 -12.44
CA GLY A 506 20.55 10.02 -11.67
C GLY A 506 20.66 8.61 -11.08
N ILE A 507 19.58 8.07 -10.51
CA ILE A 507 19.63 6.78 -9.80
C ILE A 507 19.86 5.62 -10.78
N ARG A 508 19.22 5.63 -11.93
CA ARG A 508 19.35 4.57 -12.95
C ARG A 508 20.79 4.46 -13.45
N GLU A 509 21.32 5.57 -13.91
CA GLU A 509 22.66 5.67 -14.46
C GLU A 509 23.71 5.25 -13.43
N PHE A 510 23.55 5.72 -12.21
CA PHE A 510 24.43 5.34 -11.11
C PHE A 510 24.40 3.82 -10.84
N ILE A 511 23.22 3.20 -10.77
CA ILE A 511 23.11 1.74 -10.54
C ILE A 511 23.74 0.98 -11.72
N TYR A 512 23.58 1.44 -12.97
CA TYR A 512 24.25 0.84 -14.13
C TYR A 512 25.76 0.91 -14.00
N GLU A 513 26.32 2.06 -13.66
CA GLU A 513 27.76 2.23 -13.45
C GLU A 513 28.32 1.27 -12.37
N GLN A 514 27.56 1.07 -11.29
CA GLN A 514 27.98 0.12 -10.25
C GLN A 514 27.90 -1.33 -10.76
N ILE A 515 26.84 -1.72 -11.48
CA ILE A 515 26.72 -3.06 -12.08
C ILE A 515 27.84 -3.29 -13.11
N ASP A 516 28.15 -2.32 -13.97
CA ASP A 516 29.23 -2.40 -14.95
C ASP A 516 30.61 -2.57 -14.28
N ARG A 517 30.82 -1.93 -13.12
CA ARG A 517 32.02 -2.13 -12.31
C ARG A 517 32.12 -3.58 -11.81
N GLU A 518 31.03 -4.15 -11.30
CA GLU A 518 31.02 -5.54 -10.86
C GLU A 518 31.25 -6.52 -12.01
N ILE A 519 30.70 -6.23 -13.19
CA ILE A 519 30.98 -6.99 -14.42
C ILE A 519 32.47 -6.94 -14.79
N ALA A 520 33.08 -5.76 -14.70
CA ALA A 520 34.51 -5.60 -14.98
C ALA A 520 35.38 -6.33 -13.95
N ASN A 521 35.02 -6.26 -12.66
CA ASN A 521 35.70 -6.98 -11.58
C ASN A 521 35.63 -8.51 -11.81
N ALA A 522 34.44 -9.05 -12.06
CA ALA A 522 34.25 -10.48 -12.34
C ALA A 522 35.07 -10.95 -13.55
N LYS A 523 35.07 -10.22 -14.64
CA LYS A 523 35.87 -10.52 -15.83
C LYS A 523 37.38 -10.46 -15.58
N ALA A 524 37.79 -9.63 -14.62
CA ALA A 524 39.19 -9.52 -14.20
C ALA A 524 39.61 -10.56 -13.13
N GLY A 525 38.69 -11.45 -12.70
CA GLY A 525 38.92 -12.41 -11.62
C GLY A 525 39.04 -11.78 -10.22
N LYS A 526 38.54 -10.57 -10.05
CA LYS A 526 38.51 -9.83 -8.78
C LYS A 526 37.21 -10.13 -8.00
N PRO A 527 37.17 -9.86 -6.69
CA PRO A 527 35.94 -9.91 -5.91
C PRO A 527 34.83 -9.06 -6.57
N ALA A 528 33.69 -9.70 -6.82
CA ALA A 528 32.53 -9.06 -7.42
C ALA A 528 31.24 -9.63 -6.81
N GLY A 529 30.21 -8.80 -6.66
CA GLY A 529 28.94 -9.26 -6.12
C GLY A 529 27.95 -8.13 -5.98
N ILE A 530 26.67 -8.47 -6.10
CA ILE A 530 25.54 -7.53 -5.97
C ILE A 530 24.57 -8.08 -4.94
N LYS A 531 24.22 -7.28 -3.93
CA LYS A 531 23.18 -7.57 -2.95
C LYS A 531 22.17 -6.43 -2.96
N MET A 532 20.92 -6.72 -3.26
CA MET A 532 19.87 -5.70 -3.29
C MET A 532 18.60 -6.15 -2.58
N LYS A 533 17.99 -5.24 -1.84
CA LYS A 533 16.65 -5.39 -1.26
C LYS A 533 15.76 -4.24 -1.70
N PHE A 534 14.58 -4.57 -2.18
CA PHE A 534 13.56 -3.59 -2.58
C PHE A 534 12.16 -4.25 -2.62
N ASN A 535 11.11 -3.45 -2.84
CA ASN A 535 9.76 -4.01 -2.88
C ASN A 535 9.39 -4.59 -4.23
N SER A 536 9.90 -4.01 -5.34
CA SER A 536 9.51 -4.43 -6.69
C SER A 536 10.63 -4.24 -7.71
N LEU A 537 10.74 -5.20 -8.63
CA LEU A 537 11.64 -5.19 -9.78
C LEU A 537 10.81 -5.39 -11.06
N SER A 538 10.49 -4.31 -11.76
CA SER A 538 9.69 -4.37 -12.99
C SER A 538 10.18 -3.42 -14.09
N ASP A 539 11.40 -2.91 -13.98
CA ASP A 539 12.05 -2.18 -15.05
C ASP A 539 12.81 -3.16 -15.97
N GLU A 540 12.36 -3.30 -17.21
CA GLU A 540 12.94 -4.24 -18.19
C GLU A 540 14.41 -3.95 -18.48
N ARG A 541 14.81 -2.66 -18.52
CA ARG A 541 16.17 -2.24 -18.77
C ARG A 541 17.10 -2.66 -17.62
N MET A 542 16.61 -2.52 -16.37
CA MET A 542 17.34 -2.96 -15.19
C MET A 542 17.48 -4.48 -15.11
N VAL A 543 16.40 -5.22 -15.39
CA VAL A 543 16.44 -6.69 -15.42
C VAL A 543 17.43 -7.18 -16.48
N LYS A 544 17.42 -6.58 -17.68
CA LYS A 544 18.40 -6.90 -18.72
C LYS A 544 19.83 -6.69 -18.21
N HIS A 545 20.10 -5.59 -17.52
CA HIS A 545 21.44 -5.28 -17.01
C HIS A 545 21.90 -6.26 -15.92
N LEU A 546 20.97 -6.70 -15.06
CA LEU A 546 21.25 -7.78 -14.10
C LEU A 546 21.52 -9.13 -14.79
N TYR A 547 20.86 -9.43 -15.91
CA TYR A 547 21.17 -10.61 -16.72
C TYR A 547 22.56 -10.51 -17.35
N GLU A 548 22.97 -9.35 -17.84
CA GLU A 548 24.32 -9.10 -18.36
C GLU A 548 25.38 -9.32 -17.28
N ALA A 549 25.12 -8.89 -16.04
CA ALA A 549 25.99 -9.12 -14.89
C ALA A 549 26.06 -10.63 -14.53
N SER A 550 24.94 -11.31 -14.49
CA SER A 550 24.91 -12.76 -14.24
C SER A 550 25.66 -13.54 -15.33
N HIS A 551 25.44 -13.21 -16.60
CA HIS A 551 26.17 -13.81 -17.71
C HIS A 551 27.68 -13.59 -17.63
N ALA A 552 28.13 -12.48 -17.04
CA ALA A 552 29.54 -12.21 -16.77
C ALA A 552 30.09 -12.92 -15.51
N GLY A 553 29.25 -13.69 -14.79
CA GLY A 553 29.63 -14.47 -13.62
C GLY A 553 29.53 -13.73 -12.29
N VAL A 554 28.89 -12.55 -12.23
CA VAL A 554 28.66 -11.80 -10.98
C VAL A 554 27.62 -12.51 -10.12
N PRO A 555 27.92 -12.89 -8.85
CA PRO A 555 26.92 -13.38 -7.91
C PRO A 555 25.92 -12.28 -7.54
N ILE A 556 24.63 -12.55 -7.66
CA ILE A 556 23.55 -11.56 -7.43
C ILE A 556 22.52 -12.13 -6.45
N HIS A 557 22.37 -11.49 -5.30
CA HIS A 557 21.40 -11.83 -4.27
C HIS A 557 20.34 -10.73 -4.16
N LEU A 558 19.08 -11.07 -4.45
CA LEU A 558 17.97 -10.12 -4.43
C LEU A 558 16.92 -10.52 -3.37
N ILE A 559 16.55 -9.59 -2.50
CA ILE A 559 15.38 -9.74 -1.63
C ILE A 559 14.27 -8.87 -2.21
N VAL A 560 13.28 -9.51 -2.83
CA VAL A 560 12.16 -8.82 -3.50
C VAL A 560 10.86 -9.19 -2.81
N ARG A 561 10.30 -8.27 -2.04
CA ARG A 561 9.07 -8.54 -1.27
C ARG A 561 7.87 -8.88 -2.15
N GLY A 562 7.65 -8.12 -3.22
CA GLY A 562 6.44 -8.16 -4.04
C GLY A 562 6.72 -8.61 -5.48
N ILE A 563 6.58 -7.67 -6.40
CA ILE A 563 6.63 -7.93 -7.84
C ILE A 563 8.07 -8.14 -8.31
N THR A 564 8.31 -9.20 -9.10
CA THR A 564 9.49 -9.32 -9.96
C THR A 564 9.08 -9.80 -11.35
N ILE A 565 9.64 -9.18 -12.39
CA ILE A 565 9.55 -9.69 -13.76
C ILE A 565 10.79 -10.50 -14.16
N LEU A 566 11.81 -10.53 -13.29
CA LEU A 566 13.03 -11.32 -13.49
C LEU A 566 12.76 -12.80 -13.24
N LYS A 567 13.25 -13.67 -14.14
CA LYS A 567 13.17 -15.12 -14.02
C LYS A 567 14.55 -15.69 -13.71
N VAL A 568 14.63 -16.50 -12.66
CA VAL A 568 15.89 -17.13 -12.20
C VAL A 568 16.08 -18.51 -12.77
N GLY A 569 17.31 -19.06 -12.67
CA GLY A 569 17.63 -20.43 -13.02
C GLY A 569 17.70 -20.71 -14.53
N ILE A 570 17.91 -19.68 -15.34
CA ILE A 570 18.06 -19.84 -16.80
C ILE A 570 19.54 -19.90 -17.14
N SER A 571 19.96 -21.02 -17.80
CA SER A 571 21.35 -21.23 -18.23
C SER A 571 21.84 -20.07 -19.12
N ASP A 572 23.07 -19.64 -18.88
CA ASP A 572 23.74 -18.52 -19.54
C ASP A 572 23.06 -17.13 -19.35
N VAL A 573 21.99 -17.04 -18.56
CA VAL A 573 21.22 -15.78 -18.38
C VAL A 573 21.14 -15.38 -16.91
N SER A 574 20.67 -16.27 -16.04
CA SER A 574 20.40 -15.94 -14.63
C SER A 574 20.90 -17.00 -13.64
N GLU A 575 21.96 -17.73 -14.00
CA GLU A 575 22.51 -18.82 -13.18
C GLU A 575 23.06 -18.36 -11.85
N THR A 576 23.63 -17.15 -11.79
CA THR A 576 24.22 -16.57 -10.58
C THR A 576 23.25 -15.67 -9.82
N ILE A 577 21.99 -15.59 -10.26
CA ILE A 577 20.95 -14.78 -9.59
C ILE A 577 20.12 -15.67 -8.66
N SER A 578 20.05 -15.28 -7.41
CA SER A 578 19.12 -15.84 -6.43
C SER A 578 18.15 -14.77 -5.96
N VAL A 579 16.87 -15.12 -5.84
CA VAL A 579 15.80 -14.20 -5.40
C VAL A 579 15.08 -14.80 -4.21
N HIS A 580 15.06 -14.06 -3.10
CA HIS A 580 14.27 -14.37 -1.91
C HIS A 580 13.14 -13.36 -1.74
N SER A 581 12.08 -13.78 -1.06
CA SER A 581 11.00 -12.90 -0.65
C SER A 581 10.54 -13.24 0.76
N ILE A 582 10.31 -12.23 1.57
CA ILE A 582 9.91 -12.36 2.97
C ILE A 582 8.55 -11.70 3.16
N VAL A 583 7.59 -12.47 3.69
CA VAL A 583 6.29 -11.99 4.15
C VAL A 583 6.08 -12.50 5.57
N GLY A 584 5.70 -11.64 6.49
CA GLY A 584 5.51 -12.01 7.89
C GLY A 584 4.94 -10.85 8.71
N ARG A 585 5.19 -10.89 10.02
CA ARG A 585 4.68 -9.93 10.99
C ARG A 585 4.92 -8.47 10.59
N PHE A 586 6.14 -8.16 10.16
CA PHE A 586 6.51 -6.82 9.69
C PHE A 586 6.55 -6.78 8.17
N LEU A 587 6.13 -5.67 7.59
CA LEU A 587 6.21 -5.45 6.15
C LEU A 587 7.64 -5.08 5.77
N GLU A 588 8.31 -5.92 5.00
CA GLU A 588 9.64 -5.65 4.46
C GLU A 588 9.57 -4.50 3.46
N HIS A 589 10.09 -3.32 3.86
CA HIS A 589 9.90 -2.08 3.09
C HIS A 589 11.20 -1.33 2.78
N SER A 590 12.28 -1.57 3.53
CA SER A 590 13.58 -0.92 3.29
C SER A 590 14.14 -1.23 1.90
N ARG A 591 14.93 -0.32 1.35
CA ARG A 591 15.69 -0.51 0.11
C ARG A 591 17.16 -0.37 0.40
N ILE A 592 17.90 -1.41 0.03
CA ILE A 592 19.34 -1.56 0.22
C ILE A 592 19.96 -1.91 -1.13
N TYR A 593 21.03 -1.24 -1.48
CA TYR A 593 21.83 -1.50 -2.68
C TYR A 593 23.29 -1.64 -2.27
N SER A 594 23.86 -2.82 -2.47
CA SER A 594 25.24 -3.12 -2.10
C SER A 594 25.99 -3.73 -3.26
N PHE A 595 27.21 -3.29 -3.46
CA PHE A 595 28.15 -3.72 -4.49
C PHE A 595 29.49 -4.08 -3.84
N GLU A 596 30.07 -5.21 -4.23
CA GLU A 596 31.29 -5.77 -3.62
C GLU A 596 32.54 -4.91 -3.86
N ASN A 597 32.60 -4.26 -5.01
CA ASN A 597 33.61 -3.23 -5.33
C ASN A 597 35.06 -3.66 -5.02
N ASP A 598 35.50 -4.81 -5.56
CA ASP A 598 36.84 -5.36 -5.40
C ASP A 598 37.27 -5.56 -3.93
N GLY A 599 36.34 -6.08 -3.09
CA GLY A 599 36.59 -6.34 -1.66
C GLY A 599 36.44 -5.14 -0.72
N ASN A 600 35.94 -4.00 -1.24
CA ASN A 600 35.60 -2.81 -0.44
C ASN A 600 34.13 -2.43 -0.63
N PRO A 601 33.19 -3.17 -0.01
CA PRO A 601 31.77 -3.05 -0.29
C PRO A 601 31.25 -1.61 -0.16
N LYS A 602 30.42 -1.20 -1.10
CA LYS A 602 29.70 0.07 -1.07
C LYS A 602 28.21 -0.20 -0.83
N VAL A 603 27.65 0.49 0.13
CA VAL A 603 26.24 0.33 0.53
C VAL A 603 25.52 1.65 0.41
N TYR A 604 24.36 1.58 -0.22
CA TYR A 604 23.46 2.71 -0.42
C TYR A 604 22.07 2.35 0.08
N LEU A 605 21.37 3.33 0.61
CA LEU A 605 19.94 3.26 0.93
C LEU A 605 19.15 4.11 -0.04
N SER A 606 17.89 3.74 -0.30
CA SER A 606 17.07 4.49 -1.26
C SER A 606 15.60 4.50 -0.88
N SER A 607 14.88 5.50 -1.37
CA SER A 607 13.42 5.50 -1.43
C SER A 607 12.88 4.77 -2.66
N ALA A 608 13.71 4.51 -3.68
CA ALA A 608 13.34 3.93 -4.96
C ALA A 608 13.30 2.40 -4.94
N ASP A 609 12.27 1.84 -5.58
CA ASP A 609 12.27 0.48 -6.10
C ASP A 609 12.81 0.47 -7.55
N LEU A 610 13.19 -0.70 -8.08
CA LEU A 610 13.64 -0.85 -9.47
C LEU A 610 12.46 -1.01 -10.43
N MET A 611 11.64 0.03 -10.50
CA MET A 611 10.51 0.14 -11.41
C MET A 611 10.68 1.37 -12.29
N THR A 612 10.24 1.29 -13.54
CA THR A 612 10.31 2.42 -14.50
C THR A 612 9.72 3.70 -13.91
N ARG A 613 8.59 3.62 -13.24
CA ARG A 613 7.96 4.79 -12.61
C ARG A 613 8.80 5.43 -11.50
N ASN A 614 9.58 4.64 -10.73
CA ASN A 614 10.45 5.16 -9.69
C ASN A 614 11.70 5.82 -10.30
N LEU A 615 12.24 5.21 -11.35
CA LEU A 615 13.49 5.64 -11.95
C LEU A 615 13.32 6.80 -12.95
N ASP A 616 12.12 6.93 -13.58
CA ASP A 616 11.90 7.87 -14.69
C ASP A 616 10.78 8.91 -14.43
N ARG A 617 9.88 8.69 -13.41
CA ARG A 617 8.67 9.52 -13.23
C ARG A 617 8.40 9.91 -11.78
N ARG A 618 9.40 9.75 -10.90
CA ARG A 618 9.32 10.14 -9.50
C ARG A 618 10.58 10.85 -9.06
N VAL A 619 10.44 11.70 -8.06
CA VAL A 619 11.57 12.16 -7.28
C VAL A 619 11.83 11.15 -6.19
N GLU A 620 12.92 10.44 -6.32
CA GLU A 620 13.45 9.46 -5.35
C GLU A 620 14.89 9.86 -4.99
N LEU A 621 15.40 9.37 -3.88
CA LEU A 621 16.78 9.59 -3.46
C LEU A 621 17.48 8.27 -3.20
N LEU A 622 18.76 8.23 -3.58
CA LEU A 622 19.71 7.19 -3.21
C LEU A 622 20.91 7.86 -2.56
N PHE A 623 21.33 7.37 -1.40
CA PHE A 623 22.37 7.96 -0.58
C PHE A 623 23.32 6.92 0.00
N PRO A 624 24.63 7.24 0.09
CA PRO A 624 25.65 6.32 0.60
C PRO A 624 25.64 6.23 2.13
N LEU A 625 26.11 5.10 2.65
CA LEU A 625 26.58 4.96 4.03
C LEU A 625 28.10 5.06 4.04
N LYS A 626 28.62 6.20 4.53
CA LYS A 626 30.07 6.49 4.55
C LYS A 626 30.78 5.84 5.74
N ASP A 627 30.09 5.76 6.89
CA ASP A 627 30.64 5.14 8.09
C ASP A 627 30.70 3.62 7.94
N ASP A 628 31.90 3.06 8.08
CA ASP A 628 32.12 1.62 7.90
C ASP A 628 31.31 0.77 8.87
N LYS A 629 31.08 1.23 10.12
CA LYS A 629 30.29 0.49 11.10
C LYS A 629 28.80 0.45 10.72
N LEU A 630 28.28 1.57 10.20
CA LEU A 630 26.90 1.64 9.73
C LEU A 630 26.71 0.81 8.46
N ARG A 631 27.67 0.83 7.56
CA ARG A 631 27.71 -0.02 6.37
C ARG A 631 27.66 -1.51 6.77
N ASP A 632 28.56 -1.93 7.66
CA ASP A 632 28.67 -3.32 8.11
C ASP A 632 27.39 -3.77 8.82
N LYS A 633 26.77 -2.88 9.63
CA LYS A 633 25.45 -3.14 10.24
C LYS A 633 24.35 -3.39 9.20
N VAL A 634 24.33 -2.64 8.08
CA VAL A 634 23.33 -2.87 7.02
C VAL A 634 23.60 -4.16 6.26
N LEU A 635 24.87 -4.52 6.04
CA LEU A 635 25.23 -5.82 5.47
C LEU A 635 24.81 -6.98 6.37
N GLU A 636 24.97 -6.86 7.69
CA GLU A 636 24.50 -7.85 8.68
C GLU A 636 22.96 -7.97 8.66
N ILE A 637 22.25 -6.85 8.58
CA ILE A 637 20.79 -6.83 8.43
C ILE A 637 20.37 -7.59 7.15
N PHE A 638 21.03 -7.31 6.03
CA PHE A 638 20.76 -8.01 4.77
C PHE A 638 21.03 -9.51 4.91
N GLU A 639 22.17 -9.89 5.46
CA GLU A 639 22.57 -11.29 5.61
C GLU A 639 21.62 -12.05 6.53
N THR A 640 21.18 -11.43 7.64
CA THR A 640 20.18 -12.01 8.55
C THR A 640 18.87 -12.33 7.81
N MET A 641 18.41 -11.42 6.96
CA MET A 641 17.22 -11.65 6.12
C MET A 641 17.48 -12.71 5.05
N TRP A 642 18.68 -12.74 4.48
CA TRP A 642 19.05 -13.71 3.45
C TRP A 642 19.08 -15.14 3.99
N GLN A 643 19.51 -15.33 5.22
CA GLN A 643 19.60 -16.61 5.90
C GLN A 643 18.28 -17.07 6.55
N ASP A 644 17.23 -16.23 6.53
CA ASP A 644 15.93 -16.61 7.08
C ASP A 644 15.37 -17.84 6.36
N ASN A 645 15.07 -18.87 7.15
CA ASN A 645 14.52 -20.15 6.68
C ASN A 645 13.08 -20.42 7.19
N VAL A 646 12.44 -19.43 7.81
CA VAL A 646 11.09 -19.54 8.39
C VAL A 646 10.04 -18.90 7.48
N LYS A 647 10.26 -17.66 7.08
CA LYS A 647 9.31 -16.86 6.29
C LYS A 647 9.79 -16.60 4.86
N THR A 648 11.04 -16.85 4.57
CA THR A 648 11.59 -16.70 3.21
C THR A 648 11.08 -17.78 2.26
N ARG A 649 10.80 -17.37 1.04
CA ARG A 649 10.44 -18.24 -0.08
C ARG A 649 11.32 -17.90 -1.27
#